data_f90500a51edf2e851f565de25a74adf0
#
_entry.id   f90500a51edf2e851f565de25a74adf0
#
_cell.length_a   1.000
_cell.length_b   1.000
_cell.length_c   1.000
_cell.angle_alpha   90.00
_cell.angle_beta   90.00
_cell.angle_gamma   90.00
#
_symmetry.space_group_name_H-M   'P 1'
#
loop_
_entity.id
_entity.type
_entity.pdbx_description
1 polymer ?
#
loop_
_entity_poly.entity_id
_entity_poly.type
_entity_poly.pdbx_seq_one_letter_code
_entity_poly.pdbx_strand_id
1 'polypeptide(L)'
;MSGDTLIDPVRELGAALLSVEMPARYTGGEYGMLARAGAPFQTAIAFPDLYEIGMSNQALRILYNRLNELPGVSCDRVFAPAPDFEALLRGRSIPLYGLDTGIPLKKLDLLLFTLGYELGISSVLTMLDLAGIPIHRDRREEGDPIVIMGGPCVSNPLPYAAFIDAFWIGEAEAGFFELAEKLAGIKGEGRGESLSLLSRHPSVWTWGKKEARRGIDRDFGFRPPKAAVFPIPSMKVVQHHGAVEIMRGCPNGCRFCHAGFWYRPMRQKNASAVLKETEDFIRRGGYREISLSSLSSGDYQFLDPLVDTLRESFSAAHVSFQLPSLRVSSFSLPLLEKISAVRRSGLTFAVESPGQARQMAINKEVSLDSVARILERAQGNGWRGAKFYLMIGLPPPEILENGDEAGGIAAFIQELYRRVRMHFNITVGVFVPKPHTPYQRAPQIGVEGARDILERIRGGLKSAGHRISVSDPLVSLIEGVISRGDAETALLIEEAWRKGCRLDAWQDSIRKDIWLDVFAAHPAQVSRILHGWGAGEDLPWDCIKDGVQADYLSREYSCSANSVLTSPCTEKCTHSCGICGSNQGIVKNNIQEQEKRPPKPPSEERGTWRILFSFEKTGSAVFHSHLSVLEVFSMAFLRADIPALYSAGFNPLPRLEITAPLSLGVASRAEVAALDTEVFFEASLFQDRMNCCLPLGFRVGRAENFYIPLGLKKHSLSSLLWGFEYEIPGEAPQRVCREQEKEFRQGLAGSQGGYAASLYHLTRRAVLAAYPEASEGLCYFDVYRRLYPQVPL
;
A
#
# COMPACT_ATOMS: atom_id res chain seq x y z
N MET A 1 15.72 8.71 38.04
CA MET A 1 16.38 8.46 36.76
C MET A 1 15.71 7.23 36.12
N SER A 2 14.60 7.39 35.47
CA SER A 2 13.98 6.34 34.64
C SER A 2 14.60 6.47 33.26
N GLY A 3 15.52 5.55 32.93
CA GLY A 3 16.10 5.50 31.60
C GLY A 3 15.00 5.37 30.56
N ASP A 4 15.12 6.08 29.46
CA ASP A 4 14.23 5.97 28.30
C ASP A 4 14.32 4.53 27.76
N THR A 5 13.45 3.66 28.26
CA THR A 5 13.49 2.24 27.90
C THR A 5 12.79 2.10 26.55
N LEU A 6 13.57 1.81 25.50
CA LEU A 6 13.06 1.43 24.19
C LEU A 6 12.26 0.12 24.34
N ILE A 7 11.14 0.04 23.66
CA ILE A 7 10.30 -1.14 23.63
C ILE A 7 10.85 -2.11 22.59
N ASP A 8 11.31 -3.25 23.04
CA ASP A 8 11.63 -4.40 22.20
C ASP A 8 10.44 -5.37 22.25
N PRO A 9 9.59 -5.41 21.22
CA PRO A 9 8.39 -6.25 21.25
C PRO A 9 8.70 -7.74 21.35
N VAL A 10 9.83 -8.20 20.84
CA VAL A 10 10.24 -9.60 20.92
C VAL A 10 10.60 -9.96 22.35
N ARG A 11 11.31 -9.09 23.05
CA ARG A 11 11.71 -9.30 24.45
C ARG A 11 10.52 -9.10 25.41
N GLU A 12 9.69 -8.08 25.20
CA GLU A 12 8.66 -7.67 26.17
C GLU A 12 7.39 -8.49 26.04
N LEU A 13 7.03 -8.88 24.83
CA LEU A 13 5.83 -9.65 24.54
C LEU A 13 6.12 -11.14 24.32
N GLY A 14 7.27 -11.48 23.70
CA GLY A 14 7.73 -12.85 23.53
C GLY A 14 6.67 -13.77 22.93
N ALA A 15 6.38 -14.88 23.63
CA ALA A 15 5.37 -15.85 23.22
C ALA A 15 3.96 -15.25 23.10
N ALA A 16 3.63 -14.17 23.81
CA ALA A 16 2.33 -13.52 23.71
C ALA A 16 2.05 -12.95 22.31
N LEU A 17 3.09 -12.61 21.54
CA LEU A 17 2.93 -12.23 20.13
C LEU A 17 2.29 -13.34 19.27
N LEU A 18 2.39 -14.60 19.66
CA LEU A 18 1.76 -15.69 18.93
C LEU A 18 0.24 -15.78 19.14
N SER A 19 -0.32 -14.98 20.06
CA SER A 19 -1.77 -14.86 20.24
C SER A 19 -2.43 -13.88 19.27
N VAL A 20 -1.66 -13.07 18.56
CA VAL A 20 -2.18 -12.15 17.54
C VAL A 20 -2.10 -12.76 16.15
N GLU A 21 -3.01 -12.39 15.28
CA GLU A 21 -3.16 -12.98 13.93
C GLU A 21 -1.90 -12.87 13.07
N MET A 22 -1.25 -11.72 13.08
CA MET A 22 -0.10 -11.40 12.24
C MET A 22 1.01 -10.72 13.06
N PRO A 23 1.76 -11.46 13.90
CA PRO A 23 2.74 -10.86 14.83
C PRO A 23 3.86 -10.10 14.13
N ALA A 24 4.24 -10.47 12.89
CA ALA A 24 5.27 -9.79 12.12
C ALA A 24 4.93 -8.32 11.79
N ARG A 25 3.66 -7.89 11.90
CA ARG A 25 3.26 -6.47 11.78
C ARG A 25 3.93 -5.57 12.80
N TYR A 26 4.32 -6.12 13.94
CA TYR A 26 4.65 -5.38 15.17
C TYR A 26 6.09 -5.55 15.64
N THR A 27 6.90 -6.31 14.91
CA THR A 27 8.24 -6.68 15.35
C THR A 27 9.37 -5.95 14.63
N GLY A 28 9.08 -5.23 13.54
CA GLY A 28 10.11 -4.53 12.77
C GLY A 28 11.18 -5.45 12.17
N GLY A 29 12.38 -4.91 11.99
CA GLY A 29 13.52 -5.68 11.51
C GLY A 29 13.60 -5.82 9.99
N GLU A 30 12.83 -5.05 9.22
CA GLU A 30 12.82 -5.11 7.77
C GLU A 30 14.15 -4.63 7.15
N TYR A 31 14.43 -5.10 5.96
CA TYR A 31 15.60 -4.66 5.20
C TYR A 31 15.49 -3.17 4.84
N GLY A 32 16.57 -2.43 5.11
CA GLY A 32 16.66 -1.03 4.76
C GLY A 32 15.96 -0.08 5.74
N MET A 33 15.80 -0.45 7.00
CA MET A 33 15.39 0.49 8.04
C MET A 33 16.39 1.65 8.13
N LEU A 34 15.87 2.88 8.18
CA LEU A 34 16.65 4.12 8.21
C LEU A 34 16.56 4.85 9.54
N ALA A 35 15.53 4.59 10.35
CA ALA A 35 15.31 5.27 11.62
C ALA A 35 16.39 4.93 12.68
N ARG A 36 16.70 5.89 13.54
CA ARG A 36 17.78 5.83 14.52
C ARG A 36 17.32 6.39 15.87
N ALA A 37 17.27 5.57 16.89
CA ALA A 37 16.83 5.97 18.24
C ALA A 37 17.67 7.11 18.86
N GLY A 38 18.91 7.29 18.46
CA GLY A 38 19.83 8.31 19.01
C GLY A 38 19.84 9.66 18.29
N ALA A 39 18.94 9.89 17.31
CA ALA A 39 18.91 11.17 16.60
C ALA A 39 18.38 12.29 17.51
N PRO A 40 18.89 13.53 17.36
CA PRO A 40 18.46 14.68 18.18
C PRO A 40 16.97 15.00 18.07
N PHE A 41 16.37 14.82 16.89
CA PHE A 41 14.95 15.06 16.63
C PHE A 41 14.26 13.78 16.17
N GLN A 42 13.35 13.31 16.99
CA GLN A 42 12.66 12.03 16.77
C GLN A 42 11.25 12.27 16.22
N THR A 43 10.97 11.67 15.08
CA THR A 43 9.66 11.74 14.44
C THR A 43 9.12 10.35 14.11
N ALA A 44 7.81 10.22 13.90
CA ALA A 44 7.25 9.03 13.30
C ALA A 44 6.11 9.38 12.35
N ILE A 45 5.99 8.59 11.27
CA ILE A 45 4.81 8.59 10.41
C ILE A 45 3.83 7.56 10.96
N ALA A 46 2.71 8.05 11.44
CA ALA A 46 1.59 7.26 11.92
C ALA A 46 0.59 7.06 10.77
N PHE A 47 0.48 5.83 10.30
CA PHE A 47 -0.50 5.48 9.29
C PHE A 47 -1.73 4.86 9.98
N PRO A 48 -2.92 5.48 9.90
CA PRO A 48 -4.08 5.08 10.68
C PRO A 48 -4.84 3.89 10.07
N ASP A 49 -4.11 2.88 9.66
CA ASP A 49 -4.60 1.60 9.16
C ASP A 49 -3.56 0.50 9.44
N LEU A 50 -3.90 -0.74 9.12
CA LEU A 50 -3.02 -1.88 9.32
C LEU A 50 -1.71 -1.75 8.52
N TYR A 51 -0.68 -2.44 8.99
CA TYR A 51 0.66 -2.47 8.39
C TYR A 51 0.63 -2.71 6.87
N GLU A 52 -0.18 -3.66 6.38
CA GLU A 52 -0.23 -4.03 4.97
C GLU A 52 -0.76 -2.91 4.07
N ILE A 53 -1.66 -2.08 4.59
CA ILE A 53 -2.17 -0.90 3.87
C ILE A 53 -1.13 0.21 3.93
N GLY A 54 -0.59 0.48 5.12
CA GLY A 54 0.39 1.55 5.32
C GLY A 54 1.66 1.33 4.50
N MET A 55 2.21 0.12 4.51
CA MET A 55 3.40 -0.22 3.71
C MET A 55 3.14 -0.29 2.20
N SER A 56 1.87 -0.33 1.79
CA SER A 56 1.46 -0.19 0.39
C SER A 56 1.34 1.28 -0.04
N ASN A 57 1.37 2.22 0.91
CA ASN A 57 1.17 3.64 0.64
C ASN A 57 2.47 4.34 0.22
N GLN A 58 2.44 5.00 -0.93
CA GLN A 58 3.61 5.66 -1.50
C GLN A 58 4.03 6.91 -0.69
N ALA A 59 3.06 7.66 -0.15
CA ALA A 59 3.36 8.85 0.65
C ALA A 59 4.14 8.50 1.92
N LEU A 60 3.81 7.38 2.59
CA LEU A 60 4.57 6.88 3.74
C LEU A 60 6.04 6.68 3.38
N ARG A 61 6.31 6.00 2.25
CA ARG A 61 7.70 5.75 1.80
C ARG A 61 8.42 7.05 1.47
N ILE A 62 7.77 7.99 0.77
CA ILE A 62 8.38 9.30 0.45
C ILE A 62 8.76 10.05 1.73
N LEU A 63 7.82 10.20 2.66
CA LEU A 63 8.05 10.88 3.92
C LEU A 63 9.16 10.21 4.74
N TYR A 64 9.11 8.88 4.89
CA TYR A 64 10.10 8.10 5.64
C TYR A 64 11.52 8.29 5.09
N ASN A 65 11.72 8.12 3.77
CA ASN A 65 13.04 8.27 3.16
C ASN A 65 13.54 9.71 3.27
N ARG A 66 12.69 10.68 2.92
CA ARG A 66 13.08 12.10 2.88
C ARG A 66 13.37 12.67 4.27
N LEU A 67 12.59 12.34 5.30
CA LEU A 67 12.84 12.79 6.67
C LEU A 67 14.13 12.17 7.24
N ASN A 68 14.41 10.91 6.95
CA ASN A 68 15.65 10.25 7.38
C ASN A 68 16.91 10.74 6.64
N GLU A 69 16.75 11.49 5.55
CA GLU A 69 17.86 12.20 4.88
C GLU A 69 18.23 13.52 5.55
N LEU A 70 17.34 14.08 6.38
CA LEU A 70 17.59 15.36 7.03
C LEU A 70 18.63 15.23 8.16
N PRO A 71 19.57 16.16 8.27
CA PRO A 71 20.57 16.15 9.35
C PRO A 71 19.90 16.19 10.73
N GLY A 72 20.30 15.28 11.61
CA GLY A 72 19.80 15.24 12.99
C GLY A 72 18.36 14.78 13.17
N VAL A 73 17.64 14.48 12.10
CA VAL A 73 16.26 13.98 12.13
C VAL A 73 16.25 12.45 11.96
N SER A 74 15.42 11.79 12.72
CA SER A 74 15.06 10.39 12.51
C SER A 74 13.56 10.25 12.39
N CYS A 75 13.10 9.47 11.44
CA CYS A 75 11.69 9.22 11.20
C CYS A 75 11.41 7.72 11.26
N ASP A 76 10.59 7.32 12.23
CA ASP A 76 10.08 5.96 12.40
C ASP A 76 8.73 5.77 11.68
N ARG A 77 8.19 4.58 11.75
CA ARG A 77 6.88 4.19 11.23
C ARG A 77 6.04 3.59 12.34
N VAL A 78 4.76 3.89 12.31
CA VAL A 78 3.80 3.22 13.20
C VAL A 78 2.47 3.03 12.46
N PHE A 79 1.79 1.93 12.74
CA PHE A 79 0.54 1.55 12.10
C PHE A 79 -0.54 1.36 13.17
N ALA A 80 -1.80 1.51 12.78
CA ALA A 80 -2.89 1.18 13.67
C ALA A 80 -2.83 -0.31 14.04
N PRO A 81 -2.89 -0.65 15.33
CA PRO A 81 -2.93 -2.05 15.74
C PRO A 81 -4.28 -2.68 15.37
N ALA A 82 -4.25 -3.98 15.05
CA ALA A 82 -5.46 -4.77 15.01
C ALA A 82 -6.02 -4.95 16.44
N PRO A 83 -7.33 -5.26 16.59
CA PRO A 83 -7.96 -5.32 17.90
C PRO A 83 -7.32 -6.32 18.88
N ASP A 84 -6.78 -7.43 18.38
CA ASP A 84 -6.06 -8.43 19.17
C ASP A 84 -4.75 -7.87 19.74
N PHE A 85 -4.01 -7.11 18.95
CA PHE A 85 -2.77 -6.46 19.40
C PHE A 85 -3.07 -5.24 20.28
N GLU A 86 -4.14 -4.46 20.01
CA GLU A 86 -4.61 -3.42 20.93
C GLU A 86 -4.88 -4.00 22.32
N ALA A 87 -5.62 -5.13 22.38
CA ALA A 87 -5.92 -5.82 23.64
C ALA A 87 -4.64 -6.29 24.35
N LEU A 88 -3.67 -6.82 23.61
CA LEU A 88 -2.40 -7.26 24.16
C LEU A 88 -1.58 -6.09 24.75
N LEU A 89 -1.49 -4.96 24.05
CA LEU A 89 -0.81 -3.76 24.53
C LEU A 89 -1.45 -3.22 25.81
N ARG A 90 -2.79 -3.10 25.84
CA ARG A 90 -3.55 -2.63 27.02
C ARG A 90 -3.35 -3.60 28.19
N GLY A 91 -3.45 -4.91 27.97
CA GLY A 91 -3.30 -5.93 29.01
C GLY A 91 -1.90 -5.97 29.62
N ARG A 92 -0.88 -5.53 28.89
CA ARG A 92 0.52 -5.47 29.36
C ARG A 92 0.97 -4.07 29.77
N SER A 93 0.09 -3.06 29.64
CA SER A 93 0.42 -1.64 29.86
C SER A 93 1.62 -1.15 29.04
N ILE A 94 1.76 -1.66 27.81
CA ILE A 94 2.81 -1.26 26.87
C ILE A 94 2.22 -0.16 25.97
N PRO A 95 2.81 1.04 25.95
CA PRO A 95 2.36 2.11 25.05
C PRO A 95 2.69 1.79 23.58
N LEU A 96 1.96 2.38 22.66
CA LEU A 96 2.26 2.27 21.22
C LEU A 96 3.63 2.90 20.93
N TYR A 97 4.41 2.27 20.06
CA TYR A 97 5.82 2.57 19.81
C TYR A 97 6.15 2.60 18.31
N GLY A 98 7.27 3.23 17.99
CA GLY A 98 7.85 3.23 16.66
C GLY A 98 8.38 1.85 16.29
N LEU A 99 8.04 1.37 15.10
CA LEU A 99 8.31 0.00 14.67
C LEU A 99 9.80 -0.32 14.48
N ASP A 100 10.59 0.68 14.06
CA ASP A 100 12.01 0.53 13.78
C ASP A 100 12.86 0.72 15.04
N THR A 101 12.51 1.72 15.87
CA THR A 101 13.35 2.14 16.99
C THR A 101 12.86 1.67 18.35
N GLY A 102 11.59 1.30 18.47
CA GLY A 102 10.96 0.99 19.75
C GLY A 102 10.69 2.20 20.63
N ILE A 103 10.83 3.43 20.14
CA ILE A 103 10.54 4.64 20.92
C ILE A 103 9.04 4.74 21.18
N PRO A 104 8.57 4.86 22.46
CA PRO A 104 7.18 5.17 22.73
C PRO A 104 6.75 6.46 22.05
N LEU A 105 5.57 6.48 21.38
CA LEU A 105 5.17 7.64 20.56
C LEU A 105 5.05 8.93 21.37
N LYS A 106 4.72 8.86 22.65
CA LYS A 106 4.70 10.02 23.55
C LYS A 106 6.06 10.70 23.74
N LYS A 107 7.17 9.99 23.45
CA LYS A 107 8.54 10.48 23.58
C LYS A 107 9.09 11.09 22.29
N LEU A 108 8.31 11.11 21.23
CA LEU A 108 8.69 11.75 19.99
C LEU A 108 8.57 13.27 20.09
N ASP A 109 9.28 13.96 19.22
CA ASP A 109 9.16 15.43 19.04
C ASP A 109 7.98 15.75 18.11
N LEU A 110 7.75 14.88 17.10
CA LEU A 110 6.76 15.09 16.06
C LEU A 110 6.10 13.79 15.64
N LEU A 111 4.78 13.74 15.67
CA LEU A 111 3.97 12.62 15.20
C LEU A 111 3.16 13.05 13.97
N LEU A 112 3.39 12.36 12.83
CA LEU A 112 2.84 12.70 11.53
C LEU A 112 1.78 11.69 11.11
N PHE A 113 0.51 12.08 11.08
CA PHE A 113 -0.57 11.25 10.53
C PHE A 113 -0.75 11.51 9.03
N THR A 114 -0.87 10.42 8.25
CA THR A 114 -1.27 10.48 6.83
C THR A 114 -2.68 9.92 6.70
N LEU A 115 -3.68 10.80 6.59
CA LEU A 115 -5.08 10.39 6.47
C LEU A 115 -5.49 10.36 4.98
N GLY A 116 -5.54 9.16 4.42
CA GLY A 116 -5.92 8.91 3.04
C GLY A 116 -7.41 8.62 2.83
N TYR A 117 -8.12 8.27 3.90
CA TYR A 117 -9.53 7.92 3.91
C TYR A 117 -10.16 8.36 5.24
N GLU A 118 -11.32 8.97 5.19
CA GLU A 118 -11.97 9.64 6.34
C GLU A 118 -12.24 8.68 7.50
N LEU A 119 -12.63 7.45 7.21
CA LEU A 119 -12.94 6.44 8.22
C LEU A 119 -11.70 5.98 9.02
N GLY A 120 -10.50 6.35 8.58
CA GLY A 120 -9.28 6.13 9.36
C GLY A 120 -9.17 6.98 10.63
N ILE A 121 -10.09 7.94 10.85
CA ILE A 121 -10.00 8.83 12.01
C ILE A 121 -10.19 8.10 13.36
N SER A 122 -11.00 7.06 13.43
CA SER A 122 -11.14 6.25 14.65
C SER A 122 -9.82 5.57 15.03
N SER A 123 -9.04 5.15 14.03
CA SER A 123 -7.69 4.63 14.24
C SER A 123 -6.71 5.69 14.72
N VAL A 124 -6.82 6.94 14.25
CA VAL A 124 -6.01 8.07 14.77
C VAL A 124 -6.23 8.23 16.27
N LEU A 125 -7.48 8.28 16.71
CA LEU A 125 -7.81 8.40 18.14
C LEU A 125 -7.30 7.22 18.95
N THR A 126 -7.43 6.00 18.42
CA THR A 126 -6.91 4.78 19.06
C THR A 126 -5.39 4.82 19.20
N MET A 127 -4.66 5.27 18.19
CA MET A 127 -3.19 5.37 18.23
C MET A 127 -2.73 6.43 19.24
N LEU A 128 -3.40 7.58 19.32
CA LEU A 128 -3.13 8.61 20.32
C LEU A 128 -3.35 8.09 21.75
N ASP A 129 -4.49 7.43 21.99
CA ASP A 129 -4.86 6.86 23.28
C ASP A 129 -3.87 5.78 23.74
N LEU A 130 -3.53 4.83 22.86
CA LEU A 130 -2.55 3.78 23.15
C LEU A 130 -1.14 4.33 23.39
N ALA A 131 -0.81 5.45 22.79
CA ALA A 131 0.45 6.14 23.02
C ALA A 131 0.48 6.93 24.34
N GLY A 132 -0.67 7.10 25.02
CA GLY A 132 -0.82 7.96 26.18
C GLY A 132 -0.69 9.45 25.83
N ILE A 133 -0.97 9.83 24.58
CA ILE A 133 -1.00 11.21 24.11
C ILE A 133 -2.45 11.69 24.25
N PRO A 134 -2.69 12.86 24.88
CA PRO A 134 -4.06 13.38 24.96
C PRO A 134 -4.71 13.49 23.58
N ILE A 135 -5.92 12.92 23.42
CA ILE A 135 -6.65 12.94 22.15
C ILE A 135 -7.01 14.36 21.73
N HIS A 136 -7.40 15.21 22.68
CA HIS A 136 -7.66 16.62 22.44
C HIS A 136 -6.36 17.42 22.43
N ARG A 137 -6.14 18.21 21.38
CA ARG A 137 -4.94 19.04 21.19
C ARG A 137 -4.71 20.07 22.31
N ASP A 138 -5.80 20.61 22.88
CA ASP A 138 -5.80 21.64 23.93
C ASP A 138 -5.42 21.08 25.31
N ARG A 139 -5.36 19.77 25.47
CA ARG A 139 -4.90 19.07 26.68
C ARG A 139 -3.45 18.59 26.62
N ARG A 140 -2.76 18.85 25.48
CA ARG A 140 -1.35 18.48 25.33
C ARG A 140 -0.45 19.48 26.01
N GLU A 141 0.52 18.94 26.71
CA GLU A 141 1.51 19.69 27.49
C GLU A 141 2.86 19.76 26.77
N GLU A 142 3.82 20.45 27.37
CA GLU A 142 5.16 20.64 26.81
C GLU A 142 5.91 19.31 26.49
N GLY A 143 5.64 18.26 27.27
CA GLY A 143 6.27 16.93 27.06
C GLY A 143 5.57 16.05 26.03
N ASP A 144 4.47 16.50 25.43
CA ASP A 144 3.75 15.74 24.40
C ASP A 144 4.26 16.10 23.00
N PRO A 145 4.29 15.14 22.05
CA PRO A 145 4.70 15.42 20.69
C PRO A 145 3.76 16.41 20.00
N ILE A 146 4.27 17.18 19.04
CA ILE A 146 3.42 17.90 18.11
C ILE A 146 2.79 16.90 17.15
N VAL A 147 1.47 16.94 17.00
CA VAL A 147 0.72 16.07 16.11
C VAL A 147 0.30 16.83 14.86
N ILE A 148 0.85 16.42 13.72
CA ILE A 148 0.51 16.98 12.40
C ILE A 148 -0.24 15.93 11.58
N MET A 149 -1.26 16.36 10.85
CA MET A 149 -1.98 15.51 9.91
C MET A 149 -1.85 16.05 8.48
N GLY A 150 -1.58 15.14 7.53
CA GLY A 150 -1.57 15.41 6.10
C GLY A 150 -2.41 14.38 5.34
N GLY A 151 -2.37 14.44 4.02
CA GLY A 151 -3.12 13.56 3.13
C GLY A 151 -4.35 14.23 2.52
N PRO A 152 -5.08 13.56 1.61
CA PRO A 152 -6.20 14.19 0.89
C PRO A 152 -7.39 14.58 1.78
N CYS A 153 -7.60 13.89 2.91
CA CYS A 153 -8.72 14.19 3.80
C CYS A 153 -8.60 15.55 4.52
N VAL A 154 -7.38 16.11 4.64
CA VAL A 154 -7.17 17.44 5.22
C VAL A 154 -7.60 18.59 4.28
N SER A 155 -8.13 18.26 3.11
CA SER A 155 -8.86 19.21 2.27
C SER A 155 -10.05 19.86 3.02
N ASN A 156 -10.58 19.16 4.02
CA ASN A 156 -11.42 19.73 5.07
C ASN A 156 -10.84 19.36 6.45
N PRO A 157 -10.13 20.23 7.14
CA PRO A 157 -9.51 19.92 8.43
C PRO A 157 -10.48 19.98 9.62
N LEU A 158 -11.66 20.61 9.47
CA LEU A 158 -12.54 20.95 10.60
C LEU A 158 -13.00 19.73 11.41
N PRO A 159 -13.40 18.58 10.80
CA PRO A 159 -13.82 17.40 11.56
C PRO A 159 -12.73 16.83 12.48
N TYR A 160 -11.48 17.15 12.21
CA TYR A 160 -10.32 16.63 12.93
C TYR A 160 -9.66 17.66 13.84
N ALA A 161 -10.11 18.92 13.75
CA ALA A 161 -9.42 20.06 14.36
C ALA A 161 -9.35 20.02 15.89
N ALA A 162 -10.26 19.29 16.58
CA ALA A 162 -10.19 19.08 18.02
C ALA A 162 -9.01 18.17 18.44
N PHE A 163 -8.54 17.30 17.55
CA PHE A 163 -7.58 16.22 17.84
C PHE A 163 -6.15 16.50 17.36
N ILE A 164 -5.97 17.40 16.39
CA ILE A 164 -4.72 17.61 15.66
C ILE A 164 -4.20 19.02 15.87
N ASP A 165 -2.91 19.16 16.14
CA ASP A 165 -2.29 20.47 16.42
C ASP A 165 -2.14 21.32 15.16
N ALA A 166 -1.77 20.69 14.04
CA ALA A 166 -1.57 21.37 12.77
C ALA A 166 -1.85 20.44 11.57
N PHE A 167 -2.22 21.02 10.44
CA PHE A 167 -2.54 20.29 9.22
C PHE A 167 -1.61 20.76 8.09
N TRP A 168 -0.90 19.83 7.47
CA TRP A 168 -0.16 20.09 6.25
C TRP A 168 -1.07 19.98 5.03
N ILE A 169 -1.23 21.06 4.29
CA ILE A 169 -2.15 21.15 3.16
C ILE A 169 -1.37 21.04 1.85
N GLY A 170 -1.47 19.89 1.17
CA GLY A 170 -0.85 19.65 -0.13
C GLY A 170 0.29 18.64 -0.12
N GLU A 171 1.21 18.82 -1.05
CA GLU A 171 2.32 17.90 -1.30
C GLU A 171 3.48 18.21 -0.35
N ALA A 172 4.04 17.17 0.29
CA ALA A 172 5.11 17.37 1.29
C ALA A 172 6.39 17.95 0.67
N GLU A 173 6.64 17.63 -0.59
CA GLU A 173 7.79 18.14 -1.35
C GLU A 173 7.74 19.65 -1.56
N ALA A 174 6.58 20.27 -1.34
CA ALA A 174 6.38 21.72 -1.47
C ALA A 174 6.73 22.52 -0.18
N GLY A 175 7.73 22.06 0.59
CA GLY A 175 8.28 22.82 1.73
C GLY A 175 8.11 22.15 3.10
N PHE A 176 7.52 20.94 3.19
CA PHE A 176 7.38 20.26 4.49
C PHE A 176 8.73 19.82 5.06
N PHE A 177 9.64 19.35 4.23
CA PHE A 177 10.96 18.86 4.68
C PHE A 177 11.83 20.00 5.23
N GLU A 178 11.79 21.17 4.59
CA GLU A 178 12.45 22.39 5.08
C GLU A 178 11.81 22.88 6.38
N LEU A 179 10.50 22.73 6.55
CA LEU A 179 9.80 23.05 7.78
C LEU A 179 10.19 22.08 8.91
N ALA A 180 10.29 20.78 8.61
CA ALA A 180 10.73 19.77 9.57
C ALA A 180 12.17 20.00 10.05
N GLU A 181 13.08 20.40 9.16
CA GLU A 181 14.45 20.78 9.50
C GLU A 181 14.48 22.02 10.44
N LYS A 182 13.65 23.04 10.16
CA LYS A 182 13.50 24.20 11.04
C LYS A 182 12.94 23.83 12.41
N LEU A 183 11.95 22.95 12.48
CA LEU A 183 11.41 22.44 13.74
C LEU A 183 12.49 21.71 14.55
N ALA A 184 13.31 20.90 13.90
CA ALA A 184 14.45 20.25 14.54
C ALA A 184 15.46 21.26 15.10
N GLY A 185 15.70 22.36 14.38
CA GLY A 185 16.61 23.44 14.80
C GLY A 185 16.15 24.20 16.03
N ILE A 186 14.84 24.25 16.31
CA ILE A 186 14.25 24.98 17.45
C ILE A 186 13.71 24.07 18.55
N LYS A 187 14.06 22.78 18.55
CA LYS A 187 13.57 21.80 19.53
C LYS A 187 13.65 22.26 20.98
N GLY A 188 14.70 22.99 21.34
CA GLY A 188 14.92 23.49 22.69
C GLY A 188 14.09 24.72 23.09
N GLU A 189 13.37 25.34 22.16
CA GLU A 189 12.60 26.55 22.38
C GLU A 189 11.17 26.28 22.89
N GLY A 190 10.78 25.02 22.96
CA GLY A 190 9.51 24.56 23.49
C GLY A 190 8.39 24.37 22.46
N ARG A 191 7.32 23.75 22.92
CA ARG A 191 6.15 23.41 22.11
C ARG A 191 5.46 24.64 21.53
N GLY A 192 5.35 25.72 22.35
CA GLY A 192 4.71 26.97 21.93
C GLY A 192 5.39 27.63 20.73
N GLU A 193 6.72 27.67 20.69
CA GLU A 193 7.45 28.29 19.57
C GLU A 193 7.37 27.38 18.31
N SER A 194 7.40 26.09 18.49
CA SER A 194 7.19 25.14 17.39
C SER A 194 5.81 25.29 16.75
N LEU A 195 4.74 25.45 17.54
CA LEU A 195 3.39 25.72 17.03
C LEU A 195 3.29 27.08 16.36
N SER A 196 3.97 28.08 16.89
CA SER A 196 4.09 29.41 16.29
C SER A 196 4.76 29.35 14.93
N LEU A 197 5.87 28.62 14.79
CA LEU A 197 6.55 28.39 13.51
C LEU A 197 5.63 27.71 12.49
N LEU A 198 4.91 26.67 12.91
CA LEU A 198 3.93 25.98 12.07
C LEU A 198 2.82 26.91 11.58
N SER A 199 2.25 27.70 12.47
CA SER A 199 1.13 28.61 12.14
C SER A 199 1.51 29.68 11.11
N ARG A 200 2.76 30.10 11.08
CA ARG A 200 3.29 31.08 10.09
C ARG A 200 3.47 30.53 8.69
N HIS A 201 3.56 29.19 8.55
CA HIS A 201 3.76 28.58 7.24
C HIS A 201 2.48 28.63 6.38
N PRO A 202 2.54 29.06 5.10
CA PRO A 202 1.35 29.25 4.27
C PRO A 202 0.56 27.95 4.01
N SER A 203 1.25 26.80 3.94
CA SER A 203 0.62 25.50 3.71
C SER A 203 0.30 24.72 4.98
N VAL A 204 0.37 25.37 6.14
CA VAL A 204 -0.07 24.78 7.41
C VAL A 204 -1.34 25.49 7.87
N TRP A 205 -2.37 24.71 8.14
CA TRP A 205 -3.57 25.18 8.82
C TRP A 205 -3.53 24.77 10.30
N THR A 206 -3.86 25.71 11.18
CA THR A 206 -4.02 25.49 12.63
C THR A 206 -5.34 26.07 13.05
N TRP A 207 -5.89 25.61 14.18
CA TRP A 207 -7.15 26.15 14.71
C TRP A 207 -7.07 27.67 14.90
N GLY A 208 -8.09 28.37 14.43
CA GLY A 208 -8.15 29.82 14.45
C GLY A 208 -7.45 30.53 13.29
N LYS A 209 -6.66 29.83 12.46
CA LYS A 209 -6.06 30.42 11.26
C LYS A 209 -7.14 30.60 10.18
N LYS A 210 -7.24 31.83 9.63
CA LYS A 210 -8.27 32.18 8.65
C LYS A 210 -8.18 31.32 7.37
N GLU A 211 -6.97 31.11 6.84
CA GLU A 211 -6.77 30.35 5.62
C GLU A 211 -5.39 29.67 5.57
N ALA A 212 -5.31 28.55 4.86
CA ALA A 212 -4.06 27.93 4.44
C ALA A 212 -4.11 27.61 2.95
N ARG A 213 -2.94 27.61 2.31
CA ARG A 213 -2.82 27.38 0.86
C ARG A 213 -2.20 26.04 0.58
N ARG A 214 -2.76 25.32 -0.39
CA ARG A 214 -2.22 24.05 -0.80
C ARG A 214 -0.80 24.19 -1.38
N GLY A 215 0.16 23.48 -0.81
CA GLY A 215 1.50 23.32 -1.34
C GLY A 215 1.49 22.44 -2.59
N ILE A 216 2.16 22.90 -3.65
CA ILE A 216 2.25 22.18 -4.93
C ILE A 216 3.72 22.07 -5.29
N ASP A 217 4.24 20.85 -5.45
CA ASP A 217 5.58 20.62 -6.00
C ASP A 217 5.56 20.88 -7.51
N ARG A 218 5.98 22.07 -7.90
CA ARG A 218 6.04 22.48 -9.32
C ARG A 218 7.20 21.83 -10.05
N ASP A 219 8.20 21.34 -9.32
CA ASP A 219 9.42 20.70 -9.84
C ASP A 219 9.24 19.17 -9.96
N PHE A 220 8.05 18.64 -9.68
CA PHE A 220 7.77 17.22 -9.82
C PHE A 220 8.22 16.68 -11.19
N GLY A 221 9.06 15.67 -11.15
CA GLY A 221 9.55 15.00 -12.36
C GLY A 221 10.74 15.64 -13.06
N PHE A 222 11.16 16.87 -12.69
CA PHE A 222 12.34 17.54 -13.24
C PHE A 222 13.61 17.21 -12.45
N ARG A 223 13.49 17.07 -11.12
CA ARG A 223 14.62 16.64 -10.29
C ARG A 223 14.73 15.11 -10.35
N PRO A 224 15.96 14.54 -10.49
CA PRO A 224 16.09 13.10 -10.35
C PRO A 224 15.59 12.73 -8.94
N PRO A 225 14.55 11.92 -8.84
CA PRO A 225 14.05 11.53 -7.53
C PRO A 225 15.10 10.64 -6.88
N LYS A 226 15.37 10.87 -5.61
CA LYS A 226 15.93 9.81 -4.78
C LYS A 226 14.78 8.82 -4.59
N ALA A 227 14.94 7.61 -5.12
CA ALA A 227 13.87 6.61 -5.04
C ALA A 227 13.55 6.30 -3.59
N ALA A 228 12.30 6.45 -3.21
CA ALA A 228 11.77 6.12 -1.88
C ALA A 228 11.56 4.61 -1.77
N VAL A 229 12.65 3.86 -1.76
CA VAL A 229 12.64 2.39 -1.83
C VAL A 229 12.37 1.76 -0.47
N PHE A 230 12.90 2.34 0.59
CA PHE A 230 12.97 1.74 1.93
C PHE A 230 11.82 2.14 2.86
N PRO A 231 11.53 1.32 3.87
CA PRO A 231 12.01 -0.05 4.07
C PRO A 231 11.26 -1.07 3.21
N ILE A 232 11.84 -2.26 3.06
CA ILE A 232 11.24 -3.33 2.27
C ILE A 232 10.41 -4.23 3.18
N PRO A 233 9.09 -4.40 2.94
CA PRO A 233 8.27 -5.28 3.76
C PRO A 233 8.80 -6.71 3.76
N SER A 234 8.94 -7.30 4.95
CA SER A 234 9.35 -8.70 5.12
C SER A 234 8.16 -9.69 5.07
N MET A 235 6.96 -9.17 4.91
CA MET A 235 5.73 -9.94 4.71
C MET A 235 4.95 -9.37 3.52
N LYS A 236 4.05 -10.17 2.97
CA LYS A 236 3.24 -9.74 1.84
C LYS A 236 2.28 -8.62 2.25
N VAL A 237 2.33 -7.52 1.53
CA VAL A 237 1.44 -6.36 1.70
C VAL A 237 0.42 -6.31 0.55
N VAL A 238 -0.60 -5.44 0.66
CA VAL A 238 -1.69 -5.37 -0.33
C VAL A 238 -1.18 -5.01 -1.72
N GLN A 239 -0.28 -4.01 -1.79
CA GLN A 239 0.41 -3.64 -3.03
C GLN A 239 1.89 -4.03 -2.91
N HIS A 240 2.17 -5.33 -3.10
CA HIS A 240 3.52 -5.89 -2.95
C HIS A 240 4.35 -5.73 -4.22
N HIS A 241 4.52 -4.49 -4.67
CA HIS A 241 5.28 -4.12 -5.86
C HIS A 241 5.99 -2.78 -5.67
N GLY A 242 6.99 -2.49 -6.50
CA GLY A 242 7.59 -1.17 -6.60
C GLY A 242 6.62 -0.24 -7.32
N ALA A 243 6.25 0.87 -6.69
CA ALA A 243 5.37 1.86 -7.30
C ALA A 243 6.18 3.08 -7.74
N VAL A 244 6.26 3.29 -9.04
CA VAL A 244 6.91 4.46 -9.66
C VAL A 244 5.83 5.42 -10.14
N GLU A 245 5.73 6.58 -9.49
CA GLU A 245 4.79 7.61 -9.90
C GLU A 245 5.30 8.29 -11.17
N ILE A 246 4.62 8.03 -12.31
CA ILE A 246 5.01 8.59 -13.61
C ILE A 246 4.38 9.96 -13.88
N MET A 247 3.25 10.23 -13.24
CA MET A 247 2.48 11.46 -13.44
C MET A 247 1.69 11.79 -12.18
N ARG A 248 1.65 13.06 -11.79
CA ARG A 248 0.85 13.59 -10.70
C ARG A 248 -0.19 14.57 -11.22
N GLY A 249 -1.42 14.49 -10.70
CA GLY A 249 -2.58 15.18 -11.26
C GLY A 249 -3.19 14.44 -12.45
N CYS A 250 -4.33 14.94 -12.94
CA CYS A 250 -5.10 14.35 -14.03
C CYS A 250 -5.63 15.45 -14.95
N PRO A 251 -5.55 15.31 -16.29
CA PRO A 251 -6.03 16.34 -17.21
C PRO A 251 -7.55 16.32 -17.40
N ASN A 252 -8.24 15.23 -17.05
CA ASN A 252 -9.56 14.91 -17.56
C ASN A 252 -10.74 15.68 -16.92
N GLY A 253 -10.63 16.17 -15.70
CA GLY A 253 -11.67 17.01 -15.07
C GLY A 253 -13.02 16.33 -14.81
N CYS A 254 -13.04 15.02 -14.51
CA CYS A 254 -14.28 14.35 -14.10
C CYS A 254 -14.85 15.05 -12.85
N ARG A 255 -16.10 15.54 -12.92
CA ARG A 255 -16.67 16.49 -11.95
C ARG A 255 -16.88 15.93 -10.54
N PHE A 256 -16.97 14.63 -10.41
CA PHE A 256 -17.08 13.94 -9.12
C PHE A 256 -15.73 13.65 -8.45
N CYS A 257 -14.62 13.75 -9.18
CA CYS A 257 -13.33 13.19 -8.77
C CYS A 257 -12.52 14.18 -7.91
N HIS A 258 -12.44 13.96 -6.59
CA HIS A 258 -11.63 14.77 -5.69
C HIS A 258 -10.17 14.81 -6.13
N ALA A 259 -9.55 13.67 -6.42
CA ALA A 259 -8.16 13.60 -6.84
C ALA A 259 -7.89 14.36 -8.15
N GLY A 260 -8.84 14.37 -9.09
CA GLY A 260 -8.74 15.11 -10.35
C GLY A 260 -8.68 16.62 -10.18
N PHE A 261 -9.24 17.17 -9.11
CA PHE A 261 -9.18 18.60 -8.76
C PHE A 261 -8.07 18.89 -7.77
N TRP A 262 -7.94 18.11 -6.70
CA TRP A 262 -6.98 18.31 -5.63
C TRP A 262 -5.52 18.23 -6.08
N TYR A 263 -5.16 17.33 -7.02
CA TYR A 263 -3.78 17.17 -7.49
C TYR A 263 -3.45 17.96 -8.76
N ARG A 264 -4.27 18.93 -9.18
CA ARG A 264 -3.92 19.86 -10.24
C ARG A 264 -2.70 20.72 -9.87
N PRO A 265 -1.87 21.13 -10.86
CA PRO A 265 -1.89 20.81 -12.28
C PRO A 265 -1.37 19.41 -12.57
N MET A 266 -1.63 18.89 -13.78
CA MET A 266 -0.98 17.65 -14.22
C MET A 266 0.51 17.92 -14.51
N ARG A 267 1.37 17.06 -13.97
CA ARG A 267 2.82 17.10 -14.15
C ARG A 267 3.31 15.69 -14.48
N GLN A 268 4.19 15.56 -15.45
CA GLN A 268 4.75 14.28 -15.87
C GLN A 268 6.20 14.15 -15.43
N LYS A 269 6.59 12.97 -15.02
CA LYS A 269 7.98 12.67 -14.67
C LYS A 269 8.77 12.34 -15.94
N ASN A 270 10.02 12.78 -16.04
CA ASN A 270 10.92 12.43 -17.11
C ASN A 270 11.08 10.91 -17.25
N ALA A 271 11.12 10.40 -18.48
CA ALA A 271 11.31 8.97 -18.72
C ALA A 271 12.64 8.45 -18.14
N SER A 272 13.72 9.22 -18.21
CA SER A 272 15.00 8.86 -17.60
C SER A 272 14.91 8.75 -16.07
N ALA A 273 14.12 9.63 -15.42
CA ALA A 273 13.87 9.56 -13.97
C ALA A 273 13.02 8.32 -13.63
N VAL A 274 12.01 8.01 -14.44
CA VAL A 274 11.20 6.78 -14.29
C VAL A 274 12.06 5.53 -14.40
N LEU A 275 12.94 5.45 -15.40
CA LEU A 275 13.87 4.34 -15.60
C LEU A 275 14.81 4.17 -14.40
N LYS A 276 15.40 5.27 -13.91
CA LYS A 276 16.32 5.24 -12.77
C LYS A 276 15.61 4.79 -11.48
N GLU A 277 14.43 5.33 -11.21
CA GLU A 277 13.63 4.94 -10.05
C GLU A 277 13.18 3.47 -10.13
N THR A 278 12.83 3.01 -11.34
CA THR A 278 12.52 1.60 -11.60
C THR A 278 13.73 0.70 -11.30
N GLU A 279 14.92 1.08 -11.77
CA GLU A 279 16.16 0.36 -11.49
C GLU A 279 16.44 0.29 -9.98
N ASP A 280 16.24 1.38 -9.24
CA ASP A 280 16.41 1.41 -7.79
C ASP A 280 15.42 0.48 -7.07
N PHE A 281 14.14 0.44 -7.48
CA PHE A 281 13.18 -0.51 -6.92
C PHE A 281 13.56 -1.96 -7.20
N ILE A 282 14.08 -2.27 -8.38
CA ILE A 282 14.52 -3.62 -8.72
C ILE A 282 15.80 -3.98 -7.96
N ARG A 283 16.87 -3.19 -8.08
CA ARG A 283 18.20 -3.54 -7.56
C ARG A 283 18.34 -3.34 -6.06
N ARG A 284 17.79 -2.24 -5.52
CA ARG A 284 17.87 -1.94 -4.09
C ARG A 284 16.69 -2.48 -3.30
N GLY A 285 15.49 -2.55 -3.92
CA GLY A 285 14.28 -3.07 -3.33
C GLY A 285 14.10 -4.57 -3.49
N GLY A 286 14.56 -5.14 -4.60
CA GLY A 286 14.33 -6.54 -4.96
C GLY A 286 12.94 -6.80 -5.53
N TYR A 287 12.23 -5.77 -5.97
CA TYR A 287 10.88 -5.92 -6.53
C TYR A 287 10.94 -6.51 -7.94
N ARG A 288 10.13 -7.54 -8.18
CA ARG A 288 9.95 -8.19 -9.49
C ARG A 288 8.70 -7.71 -10.23
N GLU A 289 7.90 -6.90 -9.59
CA GLU A 289 6.70 -6.28 -10.15
C GLU A 289 6.79 -4.78 -9.91
N ILE A 290 6.62 -3.99 -10.97
CA ILE A 290 6.68 -2.53 -10.93
C ILE A 290 5.37 -1.97 -11.48
N SER A 291 4.74 -1.11 -10.71
CA SER A 291 3.56 -0.36 -11.14
C SER A 291 3.96 1.05 -11.57
N LEU A 292 3.62 1.41 -12.79
CA LEU A 292 3.76 2.78 -13.29
C LEU A 292 2.51 3.57 -12.88
N SER A 293 2.60 4.15 -11.67
CA SER A 293 1.44 4.72 -10.98
C SER A 293 1.10 6.13 -11.45
N SER A 294 -0.17 6.39 -11.67
CA SER A 294 -0.74 7.74 -11.89
C SER A 294 -2.26 7.71 -11.75
N LEU A 295 -2.90 8.89 -11.79
CA LEU A 295 -4.36 9.02 -11.84
C LEU A 295 -4.94 8.68 -13.22
N SER A 296 -4.13 8.72 -14.27
CA SER A 296 -4.55 8.41 -15.65
C SER A 296 -3.33 8.04 -16.51
N SER A 297 -2.83 6.81 -16.37
CA SER A 297 -1.57 6.38 -17.00
C SER A 297 -1.59 6.47 -18.53
N GLY A 298 -2.76 6.31 -19.15
CA GLY A 298 -2.93 6.46 -20.61
C GLY A 298 -2.74 7.89 -21.14
N ASP A 299 -2.73 8.90 -20.26
CA ASP A 299 -2.49 10.30 -20.62
C ASP A 299 -1.00 10.70 -20.47
N TYR A 300 -0.10 9.77 -20.06
CA TYR A 300 1.32 10.00 -20.08
C TYR A 300 1.85 10.03 -21.52
N GLN A 301 2.50 11.12 -21.91
CA GLN A 301 2.77 11.47 -23.30
C GLN A 301 3.63 10.46 -24.06
N PHE A 302 4.57 9.79 -23.40
CA PHE A 302 5.52 8.87 -24.02
C PHE A 302 5.40 7.45 -23.47
N LEU A 303 4.18 6.99 -23.23
CA LEU A 303 3.91 5.73 -22.55
C LEU A 303 4.45 4.52 -23.35
N ASP A 304 4.17 4.43 -24.65
CA ASP A 304 4.62 3.31 -25.48
C ASP A 304 6.15 3.20 -25.55
N PRO A 305 6.92 4.26 -25.89
CA PRO A 305 8.37 4.22 -25.85
C PRO A 305 8.95 3.90 -24.46
N LEU A 306 8.36 4.44 -23.39
CA LEU A 306 8.77 4.14 -22.03
C LEU A 306 8.63 2.65 -21.71
N VAL A 307 7.48 2.06 -22.04
CA VAL A 307 7.20 0.64 -21.80
C VAL A 307 8.17 -0.24 -22.60
N ASP A 308 8.45 0.09 -23.87
CA ASP A 308 9.41 -0.65 -24.69
C ASP A 308 10.82 -0.61 -24.07
N THR A 309 11.29 0.58 -23.66
CA THR A 309 12.60 0.73 -23.01
C THR A 309 12.66 -0.03 -21.67
N LEU A 310 11.64 0.03 -20.85
CA LEU A 310 11.58 -0.71 -19.57
C LEU A 310 11.66 -2.22 -19.81
N ARG A 311 10.91 -2.73 -20.78
CA ARG A 311 10.93 -4.15 -21.12
C ARG A 311 12.30 -4.61 -21.63
N GLU A 312 12.89 -3.85 -22.54
CA GLU A 312 14.23 -4.15 -23.07
C GLU A 312 15.29 -4.15 -21.94
N SER A 313 15.23 -3.17 -21.04
CA SER A 313 16.21 -3.01 -19.95
C SER A 313 16.13 -4.09 -18.87
N PHE A 314 14.93 -4.61 -18.57
CA PHE A 314 14.69 -5.50 -17.43
C PHE A 314 14.14 -6.89 -17.80
N SER A 315 14.12 -7.25 -19.09
CA SER A 315 13.63 -8.57 -19.54
C SER A 315 14.39 -9.73 -18.91
N ALA A 316 15.71 -9.61 -18.78
CA ALA A 316 16.57 -10.63 -18.18
C ALA A 316 16.34 -10.84 -16.66
N ALA A 317 15.77 -9.86 -15.98
CA ALA A 317 15.45 -9.95 -14.57
C ALA A 317 14.02 -10.48 -14.29
N HIS A 318 13.28 -10.89 -15.32
CA HIS A 318 11.89 -11.35 -15.23
C HIS A 318 10.95 -10.39 -14.47
N VAL A 319 11.19 -9.08 -14.66
CA VAL A 319 10.36 -8.03 -14.04
C VAL A 319 9.09 -7.82 -14.86
N SER A 320 7.94 -7.79 -14.18
CA SER A 320 6.66 -7.45 -14.78
C SER A 320 6.29 -5.99 -14.52
N PHE A 321 5.62 -5.38 -15.48
CA PHE A 321 5.12 -4.00 -15.37
C PHE A 321 3.61 -3.96 -15.33
N GLN A 322 3.06 -3.04 -14.53
CA GLN A 322 1.63 -2.78 -14.45
C GLN A 322 1.34 -1.33 -14.80
N LEU A 323 0.23 -1.10 -15.51
CA LEU A 323 -0.34 0.21 -15.78
C LEU A 323 -1.73 0.28 -15.14
N PRO A 324 -1.84 0.77 -13.92
CA PRO A 324 -3.14 1.06 -13.32
C PRO A 324 -3.78 2.28 -14.00
N SER A 325 -5.08 2.42 -13.84
CA SER A 325 -5.83 3.64 -14.22
C SER A 325 -5.82 3.98 -15.72
N LEU A 326 -6.00 2.98 -16.59
CA LEU A 326 -6.24 3.20 -18.01
C LEU A 326 -7.73 3.57 -18.25
N ARG A 327 -7.96 4.66 -18.99
CA ARG A 327 -9.31 5.03 -19.45
C ARG A 327 -9.68 4.27 -20.73
N VAL A 328 -10.97 4.07 -20.95
CA VAL A 328 -11.48 3.45 -22.20
C VAL A 328 -11.01 4.23 -23.44
N SER A 329 -11.01 5.56 -23.38
CA SER A 329 -10.57 6.44 -24.47
C SER A 329 -9.07 6.37 -24.78
N SER A 330 -8.23 6.05 -23.80
CA SER A 330 -6.77 5.91 -23.94
C SER A 330 -6.31 4.44 -23.89
N PHE A 331 -7.24 3.49 -23.98
CA PHE A 331 -6.95 2.08 -23.93
C PHE A 331 -6.31 1.60 -25.23
N SER A 332 -5.11 1.05 -25.16
CA SER A 332 -4.39 0.42 -26.27
C SER A 332 -4.18 -1.06 -25.99
N LEU A 333 -4.81 -1.92 -26.78
CA LEU A 333 -4.58 -3.38 -26.67
C LEU A 333 -3.14 -3.78 -26.97
N PRO A 334 -2.46 -3.26 -28.02
CA PRO A 334 -1.05 -3.54 -28.25
C PRO A 334 -0.17 -3.20 -27.03
N LEU A 335 -0.44 -2.07 -26.36
CA LEU A 335 0.26 -1.68 -25.15
C LEU A 335 0.00 -2.69 -24.01
N LEU A 336 -1.26 -3.10 -23.83
CA LEU A 336 -1.63 -4.08 -22.82
C LEU A 336 -0.96 -5.44 -23.07
N GLU A 337 -0.86 -5.89 -24.32
CA GLU A 337 -0.18 -7.11 -24.73
C GLU A 337 1.32 -7.04 -24.42
N LYS A 338 1.96 -5.92 -24.73
CA LYS A 338 3.36 -5.66 -24.40
C LYS A 338 3.62 -5.80 -22.88
N ILE A 339 2.76 -5.20 -22.06
CA ILE A 339 2.89 -5.23 -20.58
C ILE A 339 2.58 -6.62 -20.04
N SER A 340 1.61 -7.30 -20.62
CA SER A 340 1.14 -8.62 -20.19
C SER A 340 2.04 -9.78 -20.65
N ALA A 341 3.14 -9.51 -21.34
CA ALA A 341 4.05 -10.55 -21.86
C ALA A 341 4.67 -11.40 -20.75
N VAL A 342 4.92 -10.82 -19.56
CA VAL A 342 5.46 -11.55 -18.39
C VAL A 342 4.31 -12.01 -17.48
N ARG A 343 3.28 -11.15 -17.27
CA ARG A 343 2.11 -11.46 -16.46
C ARG A 343 0.88 -10.77 -17.01
N ARG A 344 -0.22 -11.51 -17.21
CA ARG A 344 -1.47 -10.93 -17.68
C ARG A 344 -2.13 -10.10 -16.58
N SER A 345 -2.38 -8.83 -16.86
CA SER A 345 -3.20 -7.95 -16.00
C SER A 345 -4.69 -8.14 -16.29
N GLY A 346 -5.54 -7.95 -15.27
CA GLY A 346 -6.99 -7.95 -15.45
C GLY A 346 -7.48 -6.71 -16.21
N LEU A 347 -8.55 -6.86 -17.00
CA LEU A 347 -9.22 -5.73 -17.64
C LEU A 347 -10.14 -5.04 -16.63
N THR A 348 -10.01 -3.72 -16.49
CA THR A 348 -10.84 -2.92 -15.58
C THR A 348 -11.37 -1.69 -16.28
N PHE A 349 -12.68 -1.46 -16.20
CA PHE A 349 -13.37 -0.34 -16.79
C PHE A 349 -14.14 0.44 -15.72
N ALA A 350 -13.76 1.70 -15.53
CA ALA A 350 -14.49 2.63 -14.66
C ALA A 350 -15.49 3.42 -15.52
N VAL A 351 -16.67 2.87 -15.69
CA VAL A 351 -17.76 3.46 -16.51
C VAL A 351 -18.48 4.54 -15.73
N GLU A 352 -18.62 4.37 -14.41
CA GLU A 352 -19.36 5.19 -13.45
C GLU A 352 -20.87 5.20 -13.72
N SER A 353 -21.31 5.69 -14.88
CA SER A 353 -22.71 5.71 -15.31
C SER A 353 -22.83 5.29 -16.78
N PRO A 354 -23.84 4.50 -17.16
CA PRO A 354 -24.03 4.04 -18.53
C PRO A 354 -24.73 5.04 -19.44
N GLY A 355 -25.55 5.95 -18.89
CA GLY A 355 -26.35 6.89 -19.65
C GLY A 355 -25.52 8.02 -20.28
N GLN A 356 -25.70 8.29 -21.57
CA GLN A 356 -24.91 9.30 -22.30
C GLN A 356 -25.03 10.69 -21.66
N ALA A 357 -26.25 11.16 -21.38
CA ALA A 357 -26.46 12.47 -20.77
C ALA A 357 -25.75 12.56 -19.40
N ARG A 358 -25.80 11.49 -18.57
CA ARG A 358 -25.12 11.42 -17.29
C ARG A 358 -23.60 11.40 -17.47
N GLN A 359 -23.08 10.68 -18.45
CA GLN A 359 -21.65 10.66 -18.76
C GLN A 359 -21.13 12.07 -19.15
N MET A 360 -21.91 12.81 -19.94
CA MET A 360 -21.60 14.20 -20.25
C MET A 360 -21.68 15.08 -18.99
N ALA A 361 -22.69 14.90 -18.16
CA ALA A 361 -22.85 15.63 -16.90
C ALA A 361 -21.65 15.42 -15.95
N ILE A 362 -21.14 14.21 -15.82
CA ILE A 362 -19.97 13.92 -14.96
C ILE A 362 -18.62 14.17 -15.65
N ASN A 363 -18.63 14.64 -16.90
CA ASN A 363 -17.45 14.86 -17.76
C ASN A 363 -16.61 13.58 -17.95
N LYS A 364 -17.29 12.45 -18.21
CA LYS A 364 -16.60 11.16 -18.43
C LYS A 364 -17.38 10.29 -19.41
N GLU A 365 -17.04 10.40 -20.70
CA GLU A 365 -17.64 9.59 -21.74
C GLU A 365 -17.03 8.18 -21.78
N VAL A 366 -17.89 7.16 -21.82
CA VAL A 366 -17.52 5.76 -21.98
C VAL A 366 -18.56 5.09 -22.90
N SER A 367 -18.27 5.02 -24.17
CA SER A 367 -19.17 4.40 -25.15
C SER A 367 -19.25 2.88 -24.95
N LEU A 368 -20.48 2.35 -24.94
CA LEU A 368 -20.75 0.91 -24.90
C LEU A 368 -20.03 0.19 -26.05
N ASP A 369 -20.08 0.75 -27.27
CA ASP A 369 -19.44 0.17 -28.44
C ASP A 369 -17.91 0.12 -28.33
N SER A 370 -17.33 1.13 -27.70
CA SER A 370 -15.87 1.15 -27.45
C SER A 370 -15.46 0.09 -26.45
N VAL A 371 -16.21 -0.08 -25.36
CA VAL A 371 -15.98 -1.14 -24.37
C VAL A 371 -16.18 -2.52 -25.01
N ALA A 372 -17.24 -2.72 -25.77
CA ALA A 372 -17.51 -3.98 -26.45
C ALA A 372 -16.39 -4.38 -27.41
N ARG A 373 -15.92 -3.46 -28.27
CA ARG A 373 -14.79 -3.71 -29.18
C ARG A 373 -13.49 -4.07 -28.46
N ILE A 374 -13.21 -3.43 -27.33
CA ILE A 374 -12.03 -3.77 -26.52
C ILE A 374 -12.18 -5.19 -25.95
N LEU A 375 -13.35 -5.51 -25.41
CA LEU A 375 -13.63 -6.83 -24.84
C LEU A 375 -13.58 -7.95 -25.89
N GLU A 376 -14.16 -7.74 -27.08
CA GLU A 376 -14.12 -8.69 -28.21
C GLU A 376 -12.68 -9.03 -28.60
N ARG A 377 -11.83 -8.01 -28.78
CA ARG A 377 -10.41 -8.20 -29.10
C ARG A 377 -9.65 -8.87 -27.95
N ALA A 378 -9.92 -8.47 -26.72
CA ALA A 378 -9.31 -9.09 -25.55
C ALA A 378 -9.70 -10.56 -25.41
N GLN A 379 -10.96 -10.90 -25.67
CA GLN A 379 -11.44 -12.28 -25.67
C GLN A 379 -10.69 -13.12 -26.74
N GLY A 380 -10.50 -12.59 -27.95
CA GLY A 380 -9.69 -13.22 -29.00
C GLY A 380 -8.26 -13.49 -28.57
N ASN A 381 -7.69 -12.67 -27.69
CA ASN A 381 -6.36 -12.80 -27.12
C ASN A 381 -6.33 -13.60 -25.79
N GLY A 382 -7.44 -14.24 -25.42
CA GLY A 382 -7.52 -15.19 -24.30
C GLY A 382 -7.86 -14.59 -22.94
N TRP A 383 -8.32 -13.32 -22.86
CA TRP A 383 -8.94 -12.80 -21.63
C TRP A 383 -10.34 -13.41 -21.45
N ARG A 384 -10.69 -13.80 -20.22
CA ARG A 384 -11.95 -14.49 -19.92
C ARG A 384 -12.92 -13.69 -19.08
N GLY A 385 -12.52 -12.52 -18.59
CA GLY A 385 -13.35 -11.68 -17.74
C GLY A 385 -12.87 -10.25 -17.69
N ALA A 386 -13.77 -9.37 -17.21
CA ALA A 386 -13.49 -7.97 -16.99
C ALA A 386 -14.13 -7.48 -15.68
N LYS A 387 -13.59 -6.39 -15.12
CA LYS A 387 -14.11 -5.73 -13.94
C LYS A 387 -14.70 -4.39 -14.33
N PHE A 388 -15.88 -4.09 -13.80
CA PHE A 388 -16.59 -2.83 -14.02
C PHE A 388 -16.79 -2.09 -12.70
N TYR A 389 -16.52 -0.78 -12.72
CA TYR A 389 -16.90 0.13 -11.66
C TYR A 389 -18.03 1.02 -12.13
N LEU A 390 -19.08 1.06 -11.35
CA LEU A 390 -20.27 1.87 -11.53
C LEU A 390 -20.59 2.63 -10.26
N MET A 391 -21.33 3.71 -10.36
CA MET A 391 -21.64 4.58 -9.24
C MET A 391 -23.13 5.01 -9.33
N ILE A 392 -23.81 5.03 -8.17
CA ILE A 392 -25.18 5.50 -8.05
C ILE A 392 -25.25 6.80 -7.25
N GLY A 393 -26.36 7.54 -7.41
CA GLY A 393 -26.58 8.79 -6.69
C GLY A 393 -25.76 9.99 -7.20
N LEU A 394 -25.24 9.94 -8.42
CA LEU A 394 -24.50 11.03 -9.06
C LEU A 394 -25.44 12.21 -9.36
N PRO A 395 -25.04 13.46 -9.02
CA PRO A 395 -25.81 14.65 -9.40
C PRO A 395 -25.59 15.03 -10.89
N PRO A 396 -26.44 15.84 -11.52
CA PRO A 396 -27.79 16.17 -11.03
C PRO A 396 -28.77 15.01 -11.19
N PRO A 397 -29.67 14.79 -10.24
CA PRO A 397 -30.60 13.65 -10.30
C PRO A 397 -31.61 13.76 -11.48
N GLU A 398 -31.88 14.96 -11.97
CA GLU A 398 -32.82 15.22 -13.07
C GLU A 398 -32.33 14.69 -14.44
N ILE A 399 -31.05 14.39 -14.58
CA ILE A 399 -30.44 13.87 -15.82
C ILE A 399 -30.48 12.32 -15.86
N LEU A 400 -31.50 11.70 -15.37
CA LEU A 400 -31.70 10.27 -15.54
C LEU A 400 -32.51 10.00 -16.78
N GLU A 401 -31.99 9.23 -17.74
CA GLU A 401 -32.77 8.70 -18.84
C GLU A 401 -33.87 7.79 -18.26
N ASN A 402 -35.11 8.18 -18.51
CA ASN A 402 -36.33 7.50 -18.02
C ASN A 402 -36.47 7.41 -16.47
N GLY A 403 -35.72 8.20 -15.70
CA GLY A 403 -35.80 8.18 -14.23
C GLY A 403 -35.37 6.90 -13.54
N ASP A 404 -34.78 5.92 -14.27
CA ASP A 404 -34.37 4.61 -13.74
C ASP A 404 -32.87 4.34 -13.83
N GLU A 405 -32.13 4.75 -12.79
CA GLU A 405 -30.68 4.51 -12.69
C GLU A 405 -30.34 3.01 -12.62
N ALA A 406 -31.11 2.23 -11.88
CA ALA A 406 -30.89 0.80 -11.72
C ALA A 406 -31.12 0.03 -13.04
N GLY A 407 -32.20 0.33 -13.73
CA GLY A 407 -32.50 -0.27 -15.02
C GLY A 407 -31.47 0.07 -16.09
N GLY A 408 -30.98 1.31 -16.11
CA GLY A 408 -29.92 1.75 -17.03
C GLY A 408 -28.62 0.96 -16.82
N ILE A 409 -28.19 0.78 -15.58
CA ILE A 409 -27.00 -0.02 -15.23
C ILE A 409 -27.18 -1.49 -15.65
N ALA A 410 -28.33 -2.08 -15.33
CA ALA A 410 -28.63 -3.47 -15.69
C ALA A 410 -28.63 -3.67 -17.21
N ALA A 411 -29.28 -2.80 -17.95
CA ALA A 411 -29.34 -2.84 -19.42
C ALA A 411 -27.95 -2.74 -20.07
N PHE A 412 -27.11 -1.83 -19.61
CA PHE A 412 -25.75 -1.67 -20.11
C PHE A 412 -24.91 -2.96 -19.95
N ILE A 413 -24.93 -3.56 -18.78
CA ILE A 413 -24.18 -4.79 -18.49
C ILE A 413 -24.74 -5.97 -19.28
N GLN A 414 -26.07 -6.10 -19.38
CA GLN A 414 -26.72 -7.16 -20.15
C GLN A 414 -26.38 -7.07 -21.64
N GLU A 415 -26.36 -5.85 -22.19
CA GLU A 415 -26.01 -5.63 -23.59
C GLU A 415 -24.54 -5.98 -23.87
N LEU A 416 -23.61 -5.59 -23.00
CA LEU A 416 -22.21 -6.03 -23.10
C LEU A 416 -22.08 -7.55 -23.03
N TYR A 417 -22.80 -8.18 -22.10
CA TYR A 417 -22.76 -9.63 -21.97
C TYR A 417 -23.34 -10.35 -23.18
N ARG A 418 -24.40 -9.79 -23.78
CA ARG A 418 -24.99 -10.33 -25.00
C ARG A 418 -23.98 -10.34 -26.16
N ARG A 419 -23.13 -9.33 -26.27
CA ARG A 419 -22.10 -9.19 -27.31
C ARG A 419 -20.89 -10.10 -27.09
N VAL A 420 -20.34 -10.13 -25.88
CA VAL A 420 -19.01 -10.74 -25.67
C VAL A 420 -19.01 -12.02 -24.85
N ARG A 421 -20.08 -12.38 -24.15
CA ARG A 421 -20.21 -13.61 -23.36
C ARG A 421 -19.02 -13.86 -22.41
N MET A 422 -18.48 -12.83 -21.77
CA MET A 422 -17.41 -12.91 -20.80
C MET A 422 -17.96 -12.83 -19.37
N HIS A 423 -17.20 -13.35 -18.40
CA HIS A 423 -17.54 -13.16 -16.99
C HIS A 423 -17.22 -11.75 -16.53
N PHE A 424 -18.18 -11.08 -15.85
CA PHE A 424 -17.97 -9.73 -15.33
C PHE A 424 -17.97 -9.71 -13.80
N ASN A 425 -17.00 -8.99 -13.23
CA ASN A 425 -17.00 -8.59 -11.84
C ASN A 425 -17.48 -7.13 -11.78
N ILE A 426 -18.65 -6.90 -11.23
CA ILE A 426 -19.29 -5.58 -11.21
C ILE A 426 -19.22 -5.03 -9.79
N THR A 427 -18.65 -3.85 -9.64
CA THR A 427 -18.62 -3.13 -8.37
C THR A 427 -19.44 -1.85 -8.51
N VAL A 428 -20.46 -1.69 -7.67
CA VAL A 428 -21.32 -0.50 -7.65
C VAL A 428 -21.07 0.26 -6.35
N GLY A 429 -20.56 1.51 -6.48
CA GLY A 429 -20.36 2.43 -5.38
C GLY A 429 -21.52 3.39 -5.20
N VAL A 430 -21.62 3.97 -4.01
CA VAL A 430 -22.52 5.11 -3.74
C VAL A 430 -21.68 6.38 -3.83
N PHE A 431 -22.17 7.37 -4.57
CA PHE A 431 -21.47 8.65 -4.71
C PHE A 431 -21.44 9.41 -3.40
N VAL A 432 -20.25 9.89 -3.02
CA VAL A 432 -20.02 10.77 -1.89
C VAL A 432 -19.47 12.10 -2.41
N PRO A 433 -20.20 13.21 -2.28
CA PRO A 433 -19.69 14.53 -2.65
C PRO A 433 -18.46 14.87 -1.82
N LYS A 434 -17.42 15.42 -2.45
CA LYS A 434 -16.16 15.77 -1.78
C LYS A 434 -15.88 17.27 -1.84
N PRO A 435 -15.19 17.84 -0.84
CA PRO A 435 -14.68 19.22 -0.87
C PRO A 435 -13.88 19.52 -2.13
N HIS A 436 -13.84 20.77 -2.56
CA HIS A 436 -13.05 21.27 -3.68
C HIS A 436 -13.32 20.57 -5.03
N THR A 437 -14.55 20.05 -5.20
CA THR A 437 -15.03 19.52 -6.48
C THR A 437 -16.23 20.34 -6.99
N PRO A 438 -16.57 20.26 -8.27
CA PRO A 438 -17.81 20.85 -8.79
C PRO A 438 -19.06 20.39 -8.00
N TYR A 439 -19.04 19.17 -7.47
CA TYR A 439 -20.15 18.60 -6.73
C TYR A 439 -20.08 18.83 -5.20
N GLN A 440 -19.16 19.66 -4.72
CA GLN A 440 -18.96 19.90 -3.30
C GLN A 440 -20.22 20.36 -2.53
N ARG A 441 -21.15 21.04 -3.22
CA ARG A 441 -22.42 21.53 -2.68
C ARG A 441 -23.61 20.59 -2.88
N ALA A 442 -23.41 19.52 -3.65
CA ALA A 442 -24.49 18.62 -4.01
C ALA A 442 -25.01 17.83 -2.78
N PRO A 443 -26.28 17.46 -2.75
CA PRO A 443 -26.80 16.54 -1.76
C PRO A 443 -26.21 15.14 -1.96
N GLN A 444 -26.21 14.35 -0.88
CA GLN A 444 -25.84 12.93 -0.91
C GLN A 444 -27.11 12.09 -0.78
N ILE A 445 -27.19 11.00 -1.55
CA ILE A 445 -28.31 10.07 -1.45
C ILE A 445 -28.34 9.42 -0.05
N GLY A 446 -29.53 9.32 0.54
CA GLY A 446 -29.72 8.66 1.84
C GLY A 446 -29.60 7.13 1.73
N VAL A 447 -29.44 6.49 2.90
CA VAL A 447 -29.21 5.03 3.01
C VAL A 447 -30.33 4.22 2.34
N GLU A 448 -31.60 4.57 2.62
CA GLU A 448 -32.75 3.83 2.09
C GLU A 448 -32.85 3.93 0.55
N GLY A 449 -32.70 5.16 0.01
CA GLY A 449 -32.71 5.35 -1.45
C GLY A 449 -31.60 4.62 -2.16
N ALA A 450 -30.37 4.66 -1.58
CA ALA A 450 -29.24 3.92 -2.13
C ALA A 450 -29.46 2.39 -2.06
N ARG A 451 -30.03 1.88 -0.97
CA ARG A 451 -30.35 0.46 -0.79
C ARG A 451 -31.33 -0.02 -1.85
N ASP A 452 -32.43 0.72 -2.07
CA ASP A 452 -33.43 0.38 -3.09
C ASP A 452 -32.80 0.24 -4.50
N ILE A 453 -32.01 1.23 -4.89
CA ILE A 453 -31.33 1.20 -6.20
C ILE A 453 -30.38 0.00 -6.30
N LEU A 454 -29.57 -0.27 -5.28
CA LEU A 454 -28.62 -1.38 -5.28
C LEU A 454 -29.31 -2.75 -5.32
N GLU A 455 -30.42 -2.91 -4.63
CA GLU A 455 -31.23 -4.16 -4.66
C GLU A 455 -31.85 -4.38 -6.05
N ARG A 456 -32.35 -3.32 -6.68
CA ARG A 456 -32.89 -3.38 -8.05
C ARG A 456 -31.80 -3.73 -9.08
N ILE A 457 -30.58 -3.19 -8.95
CA ILE A 457 -29.42 -3.59 -9.79
C ILE A 457 -29.12 -5.07 -9.61
N ARG A 458 -29.04 -5.56 -8.37
CA ARG A 458 -28.79 -6.97 -8.09
C ARG A 458 -29.87 -7.86 -8.70
N GLY A 459 -31.15 -7.48 -8.55
CA GLY A 459 -32.28 -8.18 -9.14
C GLY A 459 -32.19 -8.28 -10.67
N GLY A 460 -31.91 -7.15 -11.33
CA GLY A 460 -31.77 -7.06 -12.79
C GLY A 460 -30.62 -7.88 -13.37
N LEU A 461 -29.55 -8.12 -12.60
CA LEU A 461 -28.33 -8.81 -13.07
C LEU A 461 -28.21 -10.27 -12.58
N LYS A 462 -29.13 -10.75 -11.76
CA LYS A 462 -29.06 -12.07 -11.10
C LYS A 462 -28.98 -13.26 -12.06
N SER A 463 -29.61 -13.15 -13.21
CA SER A 463 -29.71 -14.25 -14.21
C SER A 463 -28.45 -14.46 -15.05
N ALA A 464 -27.50 -13.53 -15.06
CA ALA A 464 -26.34 -13.53 -15.96
C ALA A 464 -25.06 -14.18 -15.37
N GLY A 465 -25.09 -14.70 -14.14
CA GLY A 465 -23.92 -15.36 -13.52
C GLY A 465 -22.74 -14.44 -13.21
N HIS A 466 -22.97 -13.14 -13.14
CA HIS A 466 -21.95 -12.15 -12.81
C HIS A 466 -21.70 -12.08 -11.30
N ARG A 467 -20.46 -11.73 -10.91
CA ARG A 467 -20.15 -11.40 -9.53
C ARG A 467 -20.43 -9.91 -9.30
N ILE A 468 -21.37 -9.62 -8.38
CA ILE A 468 -21.76 -8.24 -8.06
C ILE A 468 -21.33 -7.92 -6.64
N SER A 469 -20.52 -6.88 -6.49
CA SER A 469 -20.13 -6.28 -5.21
C SER A 469 -20.73 -4.89 -5.12
N VAL A 470 -21.29 -4.51 -3.98
CA VAL A 470 -21.87 -3.19 -3.76
C VAL A 470 -21.24 -2.55 -2.52
N SER A 471 -21.03 -1.25 -2.56
CA SER A 471 -20.65 -0.49 -1.37
C SER A 471 -21.81 -0.46 -0.38
N ASP A 472 -21.49 -0.48 0.90
CA ASP A 472 -22.51 -0.33 1.94
C ASP A 472 -22.95 1.14 2.00
N PRO A 473 -24.26 1.44 1.84
CA PRO A 473 -24.76 2.81 1.87
C PRO A 473 -24.52 3.54 3.19
N LEU A 474 -24.53 2.83 4.32
CA LEU A 474 -24.23 3.45 5.62
C LEU A 474 -22.76 3.84 5.72
N VAL A 475 -21.83 3.04 5.22
CA VAL A 475 -20.41 3.40 5.19
C VAL A 475 -20.18 4.63 4.34
N SER A 476 -20.86 4.72 3.19
CA SER A 476 -20.80 5.92 2.33
C SER A 476 -21.44 7.14 3.00
N LEU A 477 -22.47 6.95 3.84
CA LEU A 477 -23.06 8.01 4.65
C LEU A 477 -22.06 8.53 5.68
N ILE A 478 -21.41 7.63 6.43
CA ILE A 478 -20.39 7.98 7.45
C ILE A 478 -19.25 8.76 6.78
N GLU A 479 -18.77 8.28 5.65
CA GLU A 479 -17.75 8.97 4.86
C GLU A 479 -18.17 10.39 4.47
N GLY A 480 -19.40 10.55 3.98
CA GLY A 480 -19.93 11.85 3.59
C GLY A 480 -20.09 12.83 4.78
N VAL A 481 -20.54 12.34 5.93
CA VAL A 481 -20.65 13.14 7.15
C VAL A 481 -19.29 13.61 7.63
N ILE A 482 -18.28 12.73 7.66
CA ILE A 482 -16.94 13.10 8.11
C ILE A 482 -16.26 14.02 7.09
N SER A 483 -16.30 13.71 5.81
CA SER A 483 -15.57 14.49 4.78
C SER A 483 -16.08 15.91 4.61
N ARG A 484 -17.39 16.15 4.88
CA ARG A 484 -18.07 17.40 4.63
C ARG A 484 -18.52 18.14 5.89
N GLY A 485 -18.26 17.55 7.05
CA GLY A 485 -18.63 18.10 8.34
C GLY A 485 -17.83 19.34 8.73
N ASP A 486 -18.35 20.04 9.72
CA ASP A 486 -17.70 21.16 10.40
C ASP A 486 -16.96 20.69 11.67
N ALA A 487 -16.54 21.63 12.51
CA ALA A 487 -15.81 21.33 13.75
C ALA A 487 -16.65 20.51 14.77
N GLU A 488 -17.99 20.61 14.74
CA GLU A 488 -18.87 19.85 15.63
C GLU A 488 -18.88 18.36 15.26
N THR A 489 -18.49 17.99 14.03
CA THR A 489 -18.36 16.60 13.59
C THR A 489 -17.35 15.82 14.43
N ALA A 490 -16.38 16.51 15.05
CA ALA A 490 -15.46 15.91 16.02
C ALA A 490 -16.19 15.22 17.18
N LEU A 491 -17.34 15.75 17.61
CA LEU A 491 -18.14 15.14 18.68
C LEU A 491 -18.70 13.78 18.26
N LEU A 492 -19.19 13.65 17.02
CA LEU A 492 -19.72 12.40 16.50
C LEU A 492 -18.61 11.35 16.39
N ILE A 493 -17.45 11.77 15.88
CA ILE A 493 -16.26 10.91 15.74
C ILE A 493 -15.81 10.40 17.12
N GLU A 494 -15.68 11.29 18.10
CA GLU A 494 -15.26 10.93 19.45
C GLU A 494 -16.28 10.04 20.15
N GLU A 495 -17.57 10.33 20.02
CA GLU A 495 -18.63 9.51 20.61
C GLU A 495 -18.62 8.09 20.04
N ALA A 496 -18.52 7.94 18.72
CA ALA A 496 -18.42 6.64 18.07
C ALA A 496 -17.17 5.88 18.53
N TRP A 497 -16.01 6.54 18.58
CA TRP A 497 -14.78 5.94 19.06
C TRP A 497 -14.86 5.51 20.54
N ARG A 498 -15.41 6.33 21.43
CA ARG A 498 -15.59 6.00 22.86
C ARG A 498 -16.54 4.82 23.08
N LYS A 499 -17.54 4.67 22.21
CA LYS A 499 -18.45 3.53 22.19
C LYS A 499 -17.82 2.26 21.61
N GLY A 500 -16.60 2.32 21.05
CA GLY A 500 -15.82 1.17 20.62
C GLY A 500 -15.61 1.02 19.12
N CYS A 501 -15.90 2.04 18.30
CA CYS A 501 -15.52 2.05 16.89
C CYS A 501 -14.00 2.00 16.73
N ARG A 502 -13.54 1.04 15.91
CA ARG A 502 -12.12 0.78 15.58
C ARG A 502 -12.03 0.31 14.16
N LEU A 503 -10.97 0.73 13.44
CA LEU A 503 -10.73 0.31 12.06
C LEU A 503 -11.98 0.43 11.16
N ASP A 504 -12.67 1.55 11.24
CA ASP A 504 -13.94 1.78 10.52
C ASP A 504 -13.79 1.72 8.99
N ALA A 505 -12.57 1.79 8.47
CA ALA A 505 -12.27 1.56 7.06
C ALA A 505 -12.47 0.08 6.63
N TRP A 506 -12.62 -0.86 7.56
CA TRP A 506 -12.74 -2.28 7.30
C TRP A 506 -14.17 -2.77 7.52
N GLN A 507 -14.75 -3.42 6.48
CA GLN A 507 -16.15 -3.90 6.53
C GLN A 507 -16.43 -4.88 7.68
N ASP A 508 -15.44 -5.68 8.04
CA ASP A 508 -15.54 -6.69 9.10
C ASP A 508 -15.32 -6.10 10.51
N SER A 509 -14.83 -4.87 10.61
CA SER A 509 -14.50 -4.21 11.87
C SER A 509 -15.46 -3.07 12.21
N ILE A 510 -16.02 -2.39 11.20
CA ILE A 510 -16.90 -1.24 11.41
C ILE A 510 -18.14 -1.58 12.21
N ARG A 511 -18.37 -0.84 13.29
CA ARG A 511 -19.54 -0.97 14.18
C ARG A 511 -20.69 -0.08 13.68
N LYS A 512 -21.43 -0.61 12.71
CA LYS A 512 -22.56 0.09 12.07
C LYS A 512 -23.69 0.43 13.05
N ASP A 513 -23.91 -0.41 14.03
CA ASP A 513 -24.85 -0.22 15.14
C ASP A 513 -24.51 1.05 15.92
N ILE A 514 -23.26 1.24 16.30
CA ILE A 514 -22.78 2.43 17.03
C ILE A 514 -22.95 3.68 16.19
N TRP A 515 -22.55 3.66 14.90
CA TRP A 515 -22.70 4.82 14.02
C TRP A 515 -24.17 5.22 13.81
N LEU A 516 -25.09 4.25 13.70
CA LEU A 516 -26.53 4.52 13.62
C LEU A 516 -27.04 5.20 14.89
N ASP A 517 -26.63 4.72 16.07
CA ASP A 517 -27.01 5.32 17.36
C ASP A 517 -26.47 6.76 17.49
N VAL A 518 -25.22 7.00 17.07
CA VAL A 518 -24.63 8.35 17.07
C VAL A 518 -25.37 9.27 16.11
N PHE A 519 -25.70 8.83 14.91
CA PHE A 519 -26.45 9.64 13.95
C PHE A 519 -27.88 9.91 14.40
N ALA A 520 -28.52 8.94 15.06
CA ALA A 520 -29.84 9.13 15.65
C ALA A 520 -29.84 10.15 16.82
N ALA A 521 -28.74 10.25 17.55
CA ALA A 521 -28.55 11.27 18.59
C ALA A 521 -28.32 12.70 18.03
N HIS A 522 -27.80 12.82 16.80
CA HIS A 522 -27.43 14.08 16.15
C HIS A 522 -28.12 14.31 14.79
N PRO A 523 -29.44 14.14 14.66
CA PRO A 523 -30.13 14.08 13.38
C PRO A 523 -30.08 15.39 12.57
N ALA A 524 -30.11 16.53 13.25
CA ALA A 524 -30.07 17.84 12.60
C ALA A 524 -28.73 18.09 11.89
N GLN A 525 -27.61 17.73 12.53
CA GLN A 525 -26.29 17.89 11.99
C GLN A 525 -26.07 16.98 10.79
N VAL A 526 -26.44 15.70 10.91
CA VAL A 526 -26.33 14.71 9.83
C VAL A 526 -27.18 15.15 8.63
N SER A 527 -28.44 15.54 8.88
CA SER A 527 -29.36 16.01 7.82
C SER A 527 -28.80 17.22 7.06
N ARG A 528 -28.25 18.22 7.78
CA ARG A 528 -27.64 19.42 7.17
C ARG A 528 -26.54 19.05 6.20
N ILE A 529 -25.63 18.16 6.62
CA ILE A 529 -24.49 17.73 5.80
C ILE A 529 -24.96 16.98 4.55
N LEU A 530 -26.01 16.15 4.67
CA LEU A 530 -26.53 15.35 3.56
C LEU A 530 -27.31 16.16 2.53
N HIS A 531 -28.05 17.19 2.97
CA HIS A 531 -28.80 18.06 2.05
C HIS A 531 -27.89 18.92 1.17
N GLY A 532 -26.60 19.07 1.57
CA GLY A 532 -25.65 19.94 0.86
C GLY A 532 -25.83 21.42 1.22
N TRP A 533 -25.28 22.29 0.38
CA TRP A 533 -25.23 23.74 0.63
C TRP A 533 -25.79 24.52 -0.56
N GLY A 534 -26.55 25.56 -0.24
CA GLY A 534 -27.04 26.53 -1.24
C GLY A 534 -25.91 27.32 -1.90
N ALA A 535 -26.23 27.92 -3.03
CA ALA A 535 -25.31 28.86 -3.68
C ALA A 535 -25.07 30.07 -2.75
N GLY A 536 -23.81 30.39 -2.46
CA GLY A 536 -23.43 31.51 -1.60
C GLY A 536 -23.35 31.21 -0.11
N GLU A 537 -23.71 30.00 0.36
CA GLU A 537 -23.44 29.60 1.72
C GLU A 537 -21.96 29.31 1.93
N ASP A 538 -21.40 29.66 3.12
CA ASP A 538 -20.04 29.31 3.51
C ASP A 538 -19.90 27.81 3.68
N LEU A 539 -18.78 27.28 3.20
CA LEU A 539 -18.45 25.86 3.29
C LEU A 539 -17.46 25.60 4.43
N PRO A 540 -17.59 24.47 5.15
CA PRO A 540 -16.63 24.13 6.21
C PRO A 540 -15.16 24.18 5.80
N TRP A 541 -14.86 23.86 4.54
CA TRP A 541 -13.50 23.81 4.00
C TRP A 541 -13.04 25.11 3.32
N ASP A 542 -13.77 26.20 3.41
CA ASP A 542 -13.38 27.48 2.80
C ASP A 542 -12.10 28.07 3.41
N CYS A 543 -11.70 27.60 4.59
CA CYS A 543 -10.41 27.92 5.20
C CYS A 543 -9.21 27.33 4.42
N ILE A 544 -9.44 26.41 3.48
CA ILE A 544 -8.38 25.81 2.64
C ILE A 544 -8.47 26.38 1.22
N LYS A 545 -7.38 26.98 0.77
CA LYS A 545 -7.24 27.50 -0.59
C LYS A 545 -6.43 26.51 -1.43
N ASP A 546 -7.12 25.67 -2.18
CA ASP A 546 -6.51 24.65 -3.04
C ASP A 546 -5.91 25.24 -4.33
N GLY A 547 -6.23 26.52 -4.63
CA GLY A 547 -5.81 27.27 -5.81
C GLY A 547 -6.78 27.17 -6.98
N VAL A 548 -7.82 26.34 -6.90
CA VAL A 548 -8.91 26.33 -7.89
C VAL A 548 -9.87 27.48 -7.57
N GLN A 549 -10.24 28.26 -8.57
CA GLN A 549 -11.19 29.36 -8.39
C GLN A 549 -12.60 28.84 -8.17
N ALA A 550 -13.32 29.42 -7.21
CA ALA A 550 -14.69 29.05 -6.90
C ALA A 550 -15.63 29.18 -8.11
N ASP A 551 -15.44 30.24 -8.91
CA ASP A 551 -16.20 30.47 -10.14
C ASP A 551 -15.98 29.35 -11.17
N TYR A 552 -14.78 28.74 -11.22
CA TYR A 552 -14.54 27.60 -12.09
C TYR A 552 -15.34 26.38 -11.65
N LEU A 553 -15.37 26.07 -10.35
CA LEU A 553 -16.18 24.98 -9.80
C LEU A 553 -17.69 25.21 -10.07
N SER A 554 -18.16 26.44 -9.92
CA SER A 554 -19.56 26.81 -10.21
C SER A 554 -19.91 26.68 -11.68
N ARG A 555 -19.00 27.10 -12.59
CA ARG A 555 -19.20 26.90 -14.04
C ARG A 555 -19.24 25.40 -14.41
N GLU A 556 -18.36 24.60 -13.85
CA GLU A 556 -18.34 23.15 -14.07
C GLU A 556 -19.62 22.48 -13.56
N TYR A 557 -20.17 22.95 -12.43
CA TYR A 557 -21.49 22.49 -11.96
C TYR A 557 -22.61 22.86 -12.94
N SER A 558 -22.59 24.08 -13.48
CA SER A 558 -23.54 24.50 -14.52
C SER A 558 -23.39 23.72 -15.81
N CYS A 559 -22.17 23.42 -16.25
CA CYS A 559 -21.91 22.53 -17.37
C CYS A 559 -22.46 21.12 -17.13
N SER A 560 -22.36 20.62 -15.89
CA SER A 560 -22.97 19.36 -15.49
C SER A 560 -24.50 19.38 -15.66
N ALA A 561 -25.15 20.39 -15.09
CA ALA A 561 -26.60 20.52 -15.19
C ALA A 561 -27.13 20.57 -16.64
N ASN A 562 -26.32 21.07 -17.56
CA ASN A 562 -26.67 21.16 -19.00
C ASN A 562 -26.07 20.01 -19.84
N SER A 563 -25.50 18.96 -19.21
CA SER A 563 -24.83 17.85 -19.91
C SER A 563 -23.79 18.31 -20.95
N VAL A 564 -23.00 19.34 -20.62
CA VAL A 564 -21.96 19.90 -21.49
C VAL A 564 -20.60 19.38 -21.05
N LEU A 565 -19.84 18.84 -22.03
CA LEU A 565 -18.47 18.36 -21.79
C LEU A 565 -17.48 19.52 -21.67
N THR A 566 -16.49 19.34 -20.80
CA THR A 566 -15.31 20.19 -20.70
C THR A 566 -14.12 19.44 -21.26
N SER A 567 -13.37 20.05 -22.18
CA SER A 567 -12.16 19.44 -22.77
C SER A 567 -11.11 19.12 -21.69
N PRO A 568 -10.26 18.10 -21.88
CA PRO A 568 -9.12 17.87 -21.00
C PRO A 568 -8.16 19.06 -20.97
N CYS A 569 -7.41 19.22 -19.87
CA CYS A 569 -6.32 20.17 -19.79
C CYS A 569 -5.24 19.89 -20.85
N THR A 570 -4.79 20.94 -21.54
CA THR A 570 -3.72 20.89 -22.53
C THR A 570 -2.56 21.81 -22.13
N GLU A 571 -1.52 21.88 -22.96
CA GLU A 571 -0.37 22.77 -22.71
C GLU A 571 -0.75 24.25 -22.62
N LYS A 572 -1.72 24.66 -23.42
CA LYS A 572 -2.30 26.00 -23.31
C LYS A 572 -3.53 25.92 -22.43
N CYS A 573 -3.52 26.64 -21.32
CA CYS A 573 -4.66 26.69 -20.42
C CYS A 573 -5.86 27.39 -21.10
N THR A 574 -6.94 26.61 -21.31
CA THR A 574 -8.23 27.12 -21.80
C THR A 574 -9.29 27.17 -20.70
N HIS A 575 -9.02 26.54 -19.52
CA HIS A 575 -10.02 26.39 -18.46
C HIS A 575 -10.11 27.59 -17.52
N SER A 576 -9.03 28.37 -17.36
CA SER A 576 -8.97 29.46 -16.38
C SER A 576 -9.36 29.02 -14.97
N CYS A 577 -8.89 27.82 -14.57
CA CYS A 577 -9.19 27.28 -13.22
C CYS A 577 -8.37 27.94 -12.11
N GLY A 578 -7.36 28.77 -12.43
CA GLY A 578 -6.55 29.52 -11.47
C GLY A 578 -5.21 28.85 -11.08
N ILE A 579 -5.01 27.56 -11.33
CA ILE A 579 -3.84 26.81 -10.84
C ILE A 579 -2.54 27.13 -11.59
N CYS A 580 -2.59 27.25 -12.92
CA CYS A 580 -1.41 27.28 -13.78
C CYS A 580 -0.89 28.69 -14.08
N GLY A 581 -1.58 29.76 -13.65
CA GLY A 581 -1.26 31.13 -14.08
C GLY A 581 -1.66 31.41 -15.55
N SER A 582 -1.41 32.60 -16.06
CA SER A 582 -2.02 33.10 -17.29
C SER A 582 -1.53 32.46 -18.59
N ASN A 583 -0.44 31.71 -18.60
CA ASN A 583 0.15 31.16 -19.85
C ASN A 583 0.74 29.75 -19.76
N GLN A 584 0.64 29.07 -18.64
CA GLN A 584 1.19 27.73 -18.49
C GLN A 584 0.10 26.70 -18.25
N GLY A 585 -0.04 25.75 -19.18
CA GLY A 585 -0.83 24.55 -18.99
C GLY A 585 0.01 23.41 -18.42
N ILE A 586 -0.20 22.22 -18.96
CA ILE A 586 0.53 21.00 -18.58
C ILE A 586 2.03 21.18 -18.84
N VAL A 587 2.86 20.88 -17.84
CA VAL A 587 4.31 20.89 -17.99
C VAL A 587 4.75 19.65 -18.77
N LYS A 588 5.38 19.83 -19.92
CA LYS A 588 5.97 18.76 -20.74
C LYS A 588 7.43 18.55 -20.41
N ASN A 589 7.83 17.31 -20.40
CA ASN A 589 9.22 16.90 -20.28
C ASN A 589 9.76 16.43 -21.63
N ASN A 590 10.96 16.87 -22.00
CA ASN A 590 11.67 16.35 -23.17
C ASN A 590 12.25 14.98 -22.84
N ILE A 591 11.95 13.98 -23.65
CA ILE A 591 12.60 12.68 -23.59
C ILE A 591 13.83 12.72 -24.51
N GLN A 592 15.01 12.45 -23.95
CA GLN A 592 16.18 12.08 -24.74
C GLN A 592 16.09 10.57 -25.04
N GLU A 593 16.26 10.20 -26.30
CA GLU A 593 16.41 8.80 -26.70
C GLU A 593 17.59 8.17 -25.94
N GLN A 594 17.36 7.04 -25.29
CA GLN A 594 18.40 6.30 -24.60
C GLN A 594 18.98 5.21 -25.54
N GLU A 595 20.29 4.98 -25.42
CA GLU A 595 20.97 3.88 -26.09
C GLU A 595 20.38 2.53 -25.67
N LYS A 596 20.02 1.72 -26.65
CA LYS A 596 19.52 0.36 -26.45
C LYS A 596 20.64 -0.55 -25.97
N ARG A 597 20.43 -1.26 -24.87
CA ARG A 597 21.33 -2.35 -24.47
C ARG A 597 21.02 -3.59 -25.30
N PRO A 598 22.05 -4.29 -25.80
CA PRO A 598 21.83 -5.49 -26.59
C PRO A 598 21.20 -6.62 -25.74
N PRO A 599 20.29 -7.41 -26.32
CA PRO A 599 19.69 -8.55 -25.61
C PRO A 599 20.76 -9.61 -25.31
N LYS A 600 20.61 -10.29 -24.16
CA LYS A 600 21.49 -11.39 -23.75
C LYS A 600 21.26 -12.59 -24.70
N PRO A 601 22.32 -13.24 -25.20
CA PRO A 601 22.16 -14.40 -26.10
C PRO A 601 21.48 -15.57 -25.35
N PRO A 602 20.70 -16.42 -26.05
CA PRO A 602 20.06 -17.57 -25.43
C PRO A 602 21.12 -18.53 -24.90
N SER A 603 20.90 -19.05 -23.69
CA SER A 603 21.80 -20.06 -23.10
C SER A 603 21.61 -21.41 -23.81
N GLU A 604 22.72 -22.06 -24.20
CA GLU A 604 22.71 -23.47 -24.62
C GLU A 604 22.20 -24.34 -23.46
N GLU A 605 21.50 -25.42 -23.80
CA GLU A 605 21.05 -26.41 -22.81
C GLU A 605 22.27 -27.09 -22.16
N ARG A 606 22.67 -26.60 -21.01
CA ARG A 606 23.71 -27.14 -20.13
C ARG A 606 23.05 -27.69 -18.86
N GLY A 607 23.77 -28.52 -18.08
CA GLY A 607 23.35 -28.93 -16.76
C GLY A 607 23.07 -27.70 -15.85
N THR A 608 22.51 -27.93 -14.67
CA THR A 608 22.08 -26.88 -13.74
C THR A 608 23.10 -26.72 -12.60
N TRP A 609 23.56 -25.50 -12.35
CA TRP A 609 24.26 -25.17 -11.12
C TRP A 609 23.24 -25.00 -9.98
N ARG A 610 23.56 -25.53 -8.80
CA ARG A 610 22.74 -25.45 -7.60
C ARG A 610 23.58 -25.03 -6.41
N ILE A 611 23.16 -23.97 -5.72
CA ILE A 611 23.74 -23.55 -4.44
C ILE A 611 22.88 -24.15 -3.33
N LEU A 612 23.44 -25.09 -2.55
CA LEU A 612 22.86 -25.57 -1.31
C LEU A 612 23.36 -24.67 -0.17
N PHE A 613 22.46 -24.16 0.65
CA PHE A 613 22.84 -23.30 1.76
C PHE A 613 22.00 -23.53 3.00
N SER A 614 22.59 -23.27 4.17
CA SER A 614 21.85 -23.19 5.42
C SER A 614 21.54 -21.73 5.76
N PHE A 615 20.45 -21.50 6.50
CA PHE A 615 20.13 -20.18 7.00
C PHE A 615 19.53 -20.20 8.40
N GLU A 616 19.70 -19.09 9.11
CA GLU A 616 19.14 -18.85 10.43
C GLU A 616 17.82 -18.09 10.32
N LYS A 617 16.91 -18.35 11.26
CA LYS A 617 15.66 -17.62 11.49
C LYS A 617 15.51 -17.39 12.99
N THR A 618 15.91 -16.20 13.46
CA THR A 618 16.01 -15.87 14.89
C THR A 618 15.44 -14.48 15.20
N GLY A 619 15.29 -14.11 16.46
CA GLY A 619 14.79 -12.79 16.86
C GLY A 619 13.42 -12.48 16.27
N SER A 620 13.23 -11.29 15.69
CA SER A 620 11.97 -10.88 15.02
C SER A 620 11.57 -11.78 13.85
N ALA A 621 12.53 -12.42 13.20
CA ALA A 621 12.26 -13.31 12.07
C ALA A 621 11.43 -14.53 12.44
N VAL A 622 11.39 -14.98 13.70
CA VAL A 622 10.58 -16.14 14.13
C VAL A 622 9.08 -15.93 13.88
N PHE A 623 8.64 -14.68 13.83
CA PHE A 623 7.24 -14.32 13.59
C PHE A 623 6.83 -14.24 12.11
N HIS A 624 7.74 -14.55 11.18
CA HIS A 624 7.44 -14.61 9.75
C HIS A 624 6.93 -16.01 9.35
N SER A 625 5.88 -16.03 8.54
CA SER A 625 5.35 -17.28 7.96
C SER A 625 6.32 -17.86 6.93
N HIS A 626 6.17 -19.14 6.61
CA HIS A 626 6.97 -19.78 5.57
C HIS A 626 6.88 -19.08 4.20
N LEU A 627 5.69 -18.61 3.82
CA LEU A 627 5.51 -17.86 2.57
C LEU A 627 6.24 -16.50 2.60
N SER A 628 6.28 -15.85 3.76
CA SER A 628 7.07 -14.62 3.92
C SER A 628 8.58 -14.89 3.79
N VAL A 629 9.07 -16.02 4.30
CA VAL A 629 10.47 -16.42 4.14
C VAL A 629 10.84 -16.59 2.66
N LEU A 630 9.99 -17.28 1.88
CA LEU A 630 10.20 -17.44 0.44
C LEU A 630 10.29 -16.09 -0.30
N GLU A 631 9.44 -15.13 0.07
CA GLU A 631 9.43 -13.80 -0.53
C GLU A 631 10.67 -12.99 -0.12
N VAL A 632 11.06 -13.02 1.16
CA VAL A 632 12.29 -12.39 1.66
C VAL A 632 13.51 -12.83 0.86
N PHE A 633 13.70 -14.14 0.67
CA PHE A 633 14.81 -14.67 -0.12
C PHE A 633 14.70 -14.31 -1.60
N SER A 634 13.50 -14.40 -2.18
CA SER A 634 13.27 -14.05 -3.59
C SER A 634 13.63 -12.59 -3.89
N MET A 635 13.30 -11.68 -2.99
CA MET A 635 13.68 -10.27 -3.12
C MET A 635 15.17 -10.06 -2.84
N ALA A 636 15.75 -10.80 -1.88
CA ALA A 636 17.16 -10.70 -1.54
C ALA A 636 18.06 -11.18 -2.70
N PHE A 637 17.66 -12.18 -3.48
CA PHE A 637 18.43 -12.63 -4.67
C PHE A 637 18.59 -11.52 -5.70
N LEU A 638 17.56 -10.73 -5.95
CA LEU A 638 17.66 -9.58 -6.86
C LEU A 638 18.55 -8.47 -6.29
N ARG A 639 18.42 -8.16 -5.00
CA ARG A 639 19.27 -7.16 -4.32
C ARG A 639 20.74 -7.57 -4.35
N ALA A 640 21.00 -8.86 -4.14
CA ALA A 640 22.34 -9.43 -4.10
C ALA A 640 22.92 -9.71 -5.50
N ASP A 641 22.17 -9.41 -6.57
CA ASP A 641 22.56 -9.69 -7.96
C ASP A 641 22.98 -11.16 -8.18
N ILE A 642 22.17 -12.09 -7.66
CA ILE A 642 22.37 -13.54 -7.82
C ILE A 642 21.74 -13.99 -9.13
N PRO A 643 22.46 -14.72 -10.02
CA PRO A 643 21.94 -15.18 -11.31
C PRO A 643 21.01 -16.39 -11.14
N ALA A 644 19.89 -16.20 -10.46
CA ALA A 644 18.91 -17.25 -10.18
C ALA A 644 18.23 -17.74 -11.46
N LEU A 645 18.01 -19.05 -11.56
CA LEU A 645 17.11 -19.64 -12.55
C LEU A 645 15.66 -19.44 -12.11
N TYR A 646 14.78 -19.18 -13.07
CA TYR A 646 13.35 -18.99 -12.82
C TYR A 646 12.50 -20.17 -13.32
N SER A 647 11.33 -20.34 -12.74
CA SER A 647 10.35 -21.31 -13.21
C SER A 647 9.74 -20.88 -14.55
N ALA A 648 9.35 -21.85 -15.38
CA ALA A 648 8.58 -21.58 -16.59
C ALA A 648 7.12 -21.21 -16.23
N GLY A 649 6.48 -20.34 -17.00
CA GLY A 649 5.06 -19.98 -16.86
C GLY A 649 4.80 -18.49 -16.75
N PHE A 650 3.54 -18.13 -16.46
CA PHE A 650 3.05 -16.75 -16.47
C PHE A 650 3.46 -15.89 -15.24
N ASN A 651 4.07 -16.49 -14.25
CA ASN A 651 4.60 -15.80 -13.07
C ASN A 651 5.91 -16.46 -12.65
N PRO A 652 7.02 -16.18 -13.36
CA PRO A 652 8.30 -16.81 -13.07
C PRO A 652 8.77 -16.50 -11.65
N LEU A 653 9.09 -17.54 -10.87
CA LEU A 653 9.65 -17.43 -9.53
C LEU A 653 11.07 -18.00 -9.53
N PRO A 654 12.01 -17.46 -8.73
CA PRO A 654 13.31 -18.10 -8.55
C PRO A 654 13.13 -19.56 -8.15
N ARG A 655 13.94 -20.46 -8.73
CA ARG A 655 13.91 -21.88 -8.38
C ARG A 655 14.56 -22.11 -7.01
N LEU A 656 13.92 -21.51 -5.99
CA LEU A 656 14.26 -21.68 -4.58
C LEU A 656 13.48 -22.86 -4.02
N GLU A 657 14.16 -23.76 -3.33
CA GLU A 657 13.58 -24.85 -2.59
C GLU A 657 14.02 -24.74 -1.12
N ILE A 658 13.07 -24.80 -0.18
CA ILE A 658 13.33 -24.90 1.27
C ILE A 658 12.85 -26.27 1.71
N THR A 659 13.65 -26.96 2.51
CA THR A 659 13.46 -28.37 2.86
C THR A 659 12.09 -28.65 3.46
N ALA A 660 11.70 -27.85 4.46
CA ALA A 660 10.42 -28.00 5.16
C ALA A 660 9.95 -26.67 5.75
N PRO A 661 8.63 -26.46 5.89
CA PRO A 661 8.11 -25.31 6.61
C PRO A 661 8.55 -25.31 8.08
N LEU A 662 8.92 -24.12 8.58
CA LEU A 662 9.15 -23.90 10.01
C LEU A 662 7.92 -23.23 10.62
N SER A 663 7.43 -23.74 11.74
CA SER A 663 6.29 -23.18 12.44
C SER A 663 6.57 -21.75 12.89
N LEU A 664 5.51 -20.93 12.95
CA LEU A 664 5.55 -19.60 13.50
C LEU A 664 6.02 -19.65 14.96
N GLY A 665 6.87 -18.74 15.38
CA GLY A 665 7.42 -18.69 16.73
C GLY A 665 8.64 -19.59 16.99
N VAL A 666 8.90 -20.58 16.14
CA VAL A 666 10.07 -21.47 16.30
C VAL A 666 11.31 -20.80 15.71
N ALA A 667 12.35 -20.68 16.53
CA ALA A 667 13.68 -20.25 16.06
C ALA A 667 14.38 -21.38 15.29
N SER A 668 15.26 -21.03 14.35
CA SER A 668 16.15 -22.01 13.72
C SER A 668 17.53 -21.44 13.50
N ARG A 669 18.55 -22.29 13.70
CA ARG A 669 19.97 -21.97 13.44
C ARG A 669 20.48 -22.52 12.12
N ALA A 670 19.80 -23.49 11.54
CA ALA A 670 20.26 -24.15 10.32
C ALA A 670 19.11 -24.77 9.51
N GLU A 671 18.20 -23.94 9.00
CA GLU A 671 17.32 -24.36 7.91
C GLU A 671 18.14 -24.63 6.65
N VAL A 672 17.67 -25.51 5.79
CA VAL A 672 18.37 -25.86 4.54
C VAL A 672 17.52 -25.48 3.36
N ALA A 673 18.15 -24.79 2.41
CA ALA A 673 17.55 -24.36 1.15
C ALA A 673 18.51 -24.60 -0.02
N ALA A 674 17.96 -24.62 -1.22
CA ALA A 674 18.73 -24.69 -2.45
C ALA A 674 18.20 -23.74 -3.51
N LEU A 675 19.09 -23.06 -4.21
CA LEU A 675 18.80 -22.18 -5.32
C LEU A 675 19.47 -22.71 -6.59
N ASP A 676 18.70 -22.84 -7.67
CA ASP A 676 19.29 -23.11 -8.99
C ASP A 676 19.75 -21.81 -9.63
N THR A 677 20.94 -21.82 -10.26
CA THR A 677 21.54 -20.67 -10.93
C THR A 677 21.81 -20.94 -12.40
N GLU A 678 21.78 -19.89 -13.23
CA GLU A 678 22.04 -19.97 -14.66
C GLU A 678 23.51 -20.32 -14.98
N VAL A 679 24.40 -19.83 -14.15
CA VAL A 679 25.85 -19.97 -14.27
C VAL A 679 26.45 -20.33 -12.91
N PHE A 680 27.68 -20.78 -12.91
CA PHE A 680 28.43 -20.91 -11.67
C PHE A 680 28.52 -19.59 -10.95
N PHE A 681 28.18 -19.60 -9.63
CA PHE A 681 28.31 -18.46 -8.78
C PHE A 681 28.88 -18.90 -7.43
N GLU A 682 30.02 -18.38 -7.08
CA GLU A 682 30.81 -18.86 -5.94
C GLU A 682 30.01 -18.82 -4.62
N ALA A 683 30.03 -19.91 -3.86
CA ALA A 683 29.23 -20.06 -2.63
C ALA A 683 29.61 -19.06 -1.51
N SER A 684 30.89 -18.70 -1.38
CA SER A 684 31.35 -17.68 -0.42
C SER A 684 30.81 -16.30 -0.80
N LEU A 685 30.88 -15.92 -2.07
CA LEU A 685 30.35 -14.65 -2.58
C LEU A 685 28.82 -14.60 -2.45
N PHE A 686 28.13 -15.74 -2.68
CA PHE A 686 26.69 -15.86 -2.40
C PHE A 686 26.36 -15.57 -0.94
N GLN A 687 27.07 -16.19 -0.01
CA GLN A 687 26.88 -15.99 1.42
C GLN A 687 27.07 -14.52 1.80
N ASP A 688 28.16 -13.89 1.39
CA ASP A 688 28.47 -12.51 1.72
C ASP A 688 27.42 -11.54 1.17
N ARG A 689 27.08 -11.65 -0.12
CA ARG A 689 26.07 -10.78 -0.74
C ARG A 689 24.69 -10.95 -0.13
N MET A 690 24.29 -12.20 0.12
CA MET A 690 22.99 -12.46 0.74
C MET A 690 22.91 -11.85 2.14
N ASN A 691 23.95 -12.00 2.96
CA ASN A 691 23.96 -11.45 4.33
C ASN A 691 23.92 -9.92 4.38
N CYS A 692 24.37 -9.24 3.33
CA CYS A 692 24.19 -7.79 3.19
C CYS A 692 22.76 -7.40 2.76
N CYS A 693 21.96 -8.33 2.26
CA CYS A 693 20.65 -8.07 1.63
C CYS A 693 19.45 -8.65 2.40
N LEU A 694 19.70 -9.38 3.48
CA LEU A 694 18.65 -10.00 4.30
C LEU A 694 18.18 -9.06 5.42
N PRO A 695 16.91 -9.13 5.84
CA PRO A 695 16.41 -8.43 7.02
C PRO A 695 16.95 -9.04 8.33
N LEU A 696 16.77 -8.33 9.43
CA LEU A 696 17.22 -8.79 10.74
C LEU A 696 16.62 -10.16 11.10
N GLY A 697 17.43 -10.99 11.74
CA GLY A 697 17.05 -12.34 12.15
C GLY A 697 17.15 -13.41 11.07
N PHE A 698 17.46 -13.03 9.83
CA PHE A 698 17.84 -13.96 8.75
C PHE A 698 19.32 -13.85 8.45
N ARG A 699 20.00 -14.98 8.32
CA ARG A 699 21.41 -15.04 7.97
C ARG A 699 21.72 -16.34 7.22
N VAL A 700 22.41 -16.24 6.11
CA VAL A 700 22.97 -17.41 5.40
C VAL A 700 24.22 -17.86 6.14
N GLY A 701 24.21 -19.12 6.57
CA GLY A 701 25.36 -19.78 7.17
C GLY A 701 26.26 -20.44 6.13
N ARG A 702 26.33 -21.76 6.12
CA ARG A 702 27.12 -22.52 5.14
C ARG A 702 26.47 -22.49 3.78
N ALA A 703 27.27 -22.35 2.72
CA ALA A 703 26.84 -22.48 1.32
C ALA A 703 27.85 -23.34 0.53
N GLU A 704 27.36 -24.14 -0.43
CA GLU A 704 28.18 -24.98 -1.30
C GLU A 704 27.55 -25.10 -2.71
N ASN A 705 28.41 -25.20 -3.72
CA ASN A 705 28.00 -25.34 -5.09
C ASN A 705 27.98 -26.82 -5.53
N PHE A 706 26.92 -27.17 -6.27
CA PHE A 706 26.79 -28.47 -6.91
C PHE A 706 26.42 -28.30 -8.39
N TYR A 707 27.06 -29.08 -9.24
CA TYR A 707 26.69 -29.19 -10.65
C TYR A 707 25.86 -30.44 -10.88
N ILE A 708 24.67 -30.25 -11.45
CA ILE A 708 23.76 -31.35 -11.81
C ILE A 708 23.77 -31.47 -13.34
N PRO A 709 24.49 -32.48 -13.90
CA PRO A 709 24.53 -32.69 -15.33
C PRO A 709 23.16 -32.97 -15.95
N LEU A 710 23.00 -32.63 -17.21
CA LEU A 710 21.82 -32.98 -17.98
C LEU A 710 21.62 -34.50 -17.98
N GLY A 711 20.40 -34.97 -17.67
CA GLY A 711 20.04 -36.37 -17.58
C GLY A 711 20.26 -37.02 -16.20
N LEU A 712 20.98 -36.39 -15.28
CA LEU A 712 21.05 -36.88 -13.90
C LEU A 712 19.82 -36.47 -13.13
N LYS A 713 19.27 -37.39 -12.32
CA LYS A 713 18.08 -37.15 -11.50
C LYS A 713 18.40 -36.09 -10.43
N LYS A 714 17.66 -34.99 -10.50
CA LYS A 714 17.66 -33.97 -9.44
C LYS A 714 16.76 -34.41 -8.30
N HIS A 715 17.32 -34.58 -7.11
CA HIS A 715 16.57 -34.87 -5.90
C HIS A 715 16.05 -33.58 -5.27
N SER A 716 14.76 -33.54 -4.92
CA SER A 716 14.22 -32.44 -4.13
C SER A 716 14.73 -32.53 -2.69
N LEU A 717 14.91 -31.38 -2.03
CA LEU A 717 15.33 -31.35 -0.64
C LEU A 717 14.32 -32.09 0.25
N SER A 718 13.03 -31.92 -0.01
CA SER A 718 11.98 -32.58 0.73
C SER A 718 11.96 -34.12 0.58
N SER A 719 12.47 -34.65 -0.55
CA SER A 719 12.56 -36.10 -0.75
C SER A 719 13.72 -36.75 0.03
N LEU A 720 14.68 -35.95 0.43
CA LEU A 720 15.83 -36.39 1.24
C LEU A 720 15.65 -36.13 2.73
N LEU A 721 14.53 -35.50 3.15
CA LEU A 721 14.31 -35.12 4.53
C LEU A 721 14.11 -36.35 5.42
N TRP A 722 15.03 -36.55 6.36
CA TRP A 722 14.88 -37.53 7.42
C TRP A 722 14.12 -36.96 8.62
N GLY A 723 14.51 -35.75 9.12
CA GLY A 723 13.92 -35.13 10.28
C GLY A 723 14.71 -33.92 10.76
N PHE A 724 14.65 -33.65 12.04
CA PHE A 724 15.13 -32.42 12.63
C PHE A 724 15.86 -32.68 13.96
N GLU A 725 16.77 -31.79 14.30
CA GLU A 725 17.35 -31.74 15.65
C GLU A 725 16.84 -30.49 16.36
N TYR A 726 16.20 -30.68 17.50
CA TYR A 726 15.62 -29.63 18.35
C TYR A 726 16.37 -29.43 19.63
N GLU A 727 16.49 -28.19 20.08
CA GLU A 727 17.00 -27.78 21.39
C GLU A 727 15.85 -27.18 22.19
N ILE A 728 15.64 -27.71 23.38
CA ILE A 728 14.72 -27.21 24.40
C ILE A 728 15.58 -26.62 25.52
N PRO A 729 15.31 -25.40 26.04
CA PRO A 729 16.10 -24.82 27.13
C PRO A 729 16.19 -25.75 28.33
N GLY A 730 17.42 -26.08 28.74
CA GLY A 730 17.70 -26.97 29.88
C GLY A 730 17.71 -28.46 29.55
N GLU A 731 17.48 -28.85 28.29
CA GLU A 731 17.54 -30.26 27.86
C GLU A 731 18.64 -30.50 26.84
N ALA A 732 19.08 -31.78 26.74
CA ALA A 732 19.97 -32.18 25.64
C ALA A 732 19.23 -32.10 24.27
N PRO A 733 19.94 -31.78 23.18
CA PRO A 733 19.33 -31.77 21.88
C PRO A 733 18.69 -33.11 21.47
N GLN A 734 17.49 -33.06 20.92
CA GLN A 734 16.71 -34.23 20.55
C GLN A 734 16.57 -34.32 19.01
N ARG A 735 16.85 -35.52 18.47
CA ARG A 735 16.63 -35.83 17.06
C ARG A 735 15.28 -36.46 16.88
N VAL A 736 14.48 -35.87 16.01
CA VAL A 736 13.08 -36.29 15.74
C VAL A 736 12.93 -36.56 14.26
N CYS A 737 12.56 -37.77 13.89
CA CYS A 737 12.25 -38.06 12.48
C CYS A 737 10.98 -37.34 12.03
N ARG A 738 10.85 -37.14 10.71
CA ARG A 738 9.73 -36.40 10.11
C ARG A 738 8.36 -36.92 10.54
N GLU A 739 8.22 -38.23 10.66
CA GLU A 739 6.96 -38.90 10.99
C GLU A 739 6.54 -38.61 12.44
N GLN A 740 7.49 -38.46 13.35
CA GLN A 740 7.27 -38.22 14.77
C GLN A 740 7.22 -36.73 15.15
N GLU A 741 7.54 -35.82 14.22
CA GLU A 741 7.66 -34.38 14.51
C GLU A 741 6.35 -33.79 15.08
N LYS A 742 5.21 -34.17 14.54
CA LYS A 742 3.91 -33.69 15.00
C LYS A 742 3.61 -34.12 16.44
N GLU A 743 3.86 -35.37 16.76
CA GLU A 743 3.64 -35.93 18.12
C GLU A 743 4.61 -35.31 19.12
N PHE A 744 5.88 -35.13 18.74
CA PHE A 744 6.89 -34.45 19.54
C PHE A 744 6.45 -33.04 19.93
N ARG A 745 5.99 -32.23 18.94
CA ARG A 745 5.54 -30.85 19.21
C ARG A 745 4.25 -30.81 20.05
N GLN A 746 3.33 -31.76 19.85
CA GLN A 746 2.12 -31.88 20.67
C GLN A 746 2.44 -32.29 22.13
N GLY A 747 3.41 -33.13 22.32
CA GLY A 747 3.88 -33.54 23.65
C GLY A 747 4.45 -32.36 24.48
N LEU A 748 5.13 -31.42 23.81
CA LEU A 748 5.63 -30.21 24.47
C LEU A 748 4.49 -29.29 24.94
N ALA A 749 3.35 -29.30 24.31
CA ALA A 749 2.22 -28.44 24.64
C ALA A 749 1.59 -28.74 26.01
N GLY A 750 1.74 -29.96 26.53
CA GLY A 750 1.22 -30.37 27.85
C GLY A 750 2.06 -29.86 29.04
N SER A 751 3.28 -29.37 28.81
CA SER A 751 4.25 -29.13 29.91
C SER A 751 4.46 -27.66 30.29
N GLN A 752 4.11 -26.68 29.42
CA GLN A 752 4.47 -25.26 29.63
C GLN A 752 3.42 -24.27 29.14
N GLY A 753 2.31 -24.10 29.80
CA GLY A 753 1.45 -22.89 29.56
C GLY A 753 0.76 -22.75 28.21
N GLY A 754 0.67 -23.80 27.41
CA GLY A 754 -0.02 -23.83 26.14
C GLY A 754 0.89 -24.01 24.90
N TYR A 755 0.31 -24.48 23.79
CA TYR A 755 1.03 -24.86 22.57
C TYR A 755 1.91 -23.72 21.98
N ALA A 756 1.41 -22.51 21.97
CA ALA A 756 2.13 -21.36 21.42
C ALA A 756 3.37 -20.99 22.24
N ALA A 757 3.26 -21.00 23.58
CA ALA A 757 4.39 -20.72 24.48
C ALA A 757 5.50 -21.77 24.36
N SER A 758 5.13 -23.04 24.25
CA SER A 758 6.09 -24.14 24.07
C SER A 758 6.84 -24.05 22.74
N LEU A 759 6.16 -23.63 21.65
CA LEU A 759 6.82 -23.42 20.35
C LEU A 759 7.81 -22.26 20.37
N TYR A 760 7.53 -21.20 21.12
CA TYR A 760 8.40 -20.01 21.19
C TYR A 760 9.76 -20.32 21.82
N HIS A 761 9.81 -21.26 22.75
CA HIS A 761 11.05 -21.69 23.41
C HIS A 761 11.81 -22.79 22.65
N LEU A 762 11.24 -23.31 21.57
CA LEU A 762 11.85 -24.35 20.77
C LEU A 762 12.80 -23.76 19.74
N THR A 763 14.03 -24.30 19.67
CA THR A 763 14.99 -23.95 18.60
C THR A 763 15.29 -25.17 17.74
N ARG A 764 15.08 -25.07 16.43
CA ARG A 764 15.55 -26.08 15.48
C ARG A 764 17.03 -25.86 15.20
N ARG A 765 17.88 -26.78 15.66
CA ARG A 765 19.34 -26.68 15.50
C ARG A 765 19.82 -27.12 14.13
N ALA A 766 19.18 -28.13 13.56
CA ALA A 766 19.53 -28.70 12.28
C ALA A 766 18.35 -29.34 11.57
N VAL A 767 18.41 -29.35 10.25
CA VAL A 767 17.58 -30.15 9.36
C VAL A 767 18.43 -31.29 8.84
N LEU A 768 17.96 -32.53 8.99
CA LEU A 768 18.71 -33.74 8.71
C LEU A 768 18.16 -34.44 7.46
N ALA A 769 19.08 -34.95 6.64
CA ALA A 769 18.77 -35.74 5.45
C ALA A 769 19.10 -37.23 5.67
N ALA A 770 18.48 -38.09 4.87
CA ALA A 770 18.89 -39.47 4.76
C ALA A 770 19.04 -39.88 3.28
N TYR A 771 19.88 -40.89 3.04
CA TYR A 771 19.83 -41.63 1.78
C TYR A 771 18.55 -42.44 1.75
N PRO A 772 18.05 -42.81 0.53
CA PRO A 772 16.83 -43.59 0.40
C PRO A 772 16.83 -44.91 1.18
N GLU A 773 18.01 -45.44 1.58
CA GLU A 773 18.18 -46.70 2.29
C GLU A 773 18.76 -46.55 3.70
N ALA A 774 18.98 -45.31 4.20
CA ALA A 774 19.64 -45.10 5.50
C ALA A 774 18.62 -44.81 6.60
N SER A 775 18.80 -45.41 7.79
CA SER A 775 17.97 -45.25 8.97
C SER A 775 18.31 -44.04 9.84
N GLU A 776 19.43 -43.37 9.60
CA GLU A 776 19.90 -42.26 10.41
C GLU A 776 19.96 -40.94 9.67
N GLY A 777 19.60 -39.85 10.38
CA GLY A 777 19.71 -38.49 9.85
C GLY A 777 21.13 -37.99 9.75
N LEU A 778 21.54 -37.56 8.57
CA LEU A 778 22.85 -37.03 8.23
C LEU A 778 22.77 -35.54 7.89
N CYS A 779 23.92 -34.87 7.84
CA CYS A 779 23.98 -33.50 7.35
C CYS A 779 23.62 -33.43 5.85
N TYR A 780 22.76 -32.50 5.44
CA TYR A 780 22.35 -32.32 4.04
C TYR A 780 23.53 -32.12 3.08
N PHE A 781 24.54 -31.38 3.48
CA PHE A 781 25.73 -31.14 2.67
C PHE A 781 26.51 -32.42 2.39
N ASP A 782 26.58 -33.35 3.35
CA ASP A 782 27.29 -34.61 3.18
C ASP A 782 26.49 -35.56 2.25
N VAL A 783 25.17 -35.57 2.37
CA VAL A 783 24.30 -36.31 1.47
C VAL A 783 24.42 -35.80 0.03
N TYR A 784 24.41 -34.47 -0.14
CA TYR A 784 24.54 -33.83 -1.45
C TYR A 784 25.90 -34.08 -2.11
N ARG A 785 27.00 -34.05 -1.36
CA ARG A 785 28.34 -34.34 -1.87
C ARG A 785 28.47 -35.79 -2.40
N ARG A 786 27.75 -36.73 -1.83
CA ARG A 786 27.73 -38.11 -2.30
C ARG A 786 26.81 -38.31 -3.51
N LEU A 787 25.69 -37.59 -3.57
CA LEU A 787 24.76 -37.62 -4.71
C LEU A 787 25.31 -36.88 -5.94
N TYR A 788 26.01 -35.81 -5.71
CA TYR A 788 26.53 -34.89 -6.72
C TYR A 788 28.02 -34.61 -6.41
N PRO A 789 28.95 -35.55 -6.76
CA PRO A 789 30.37 -35.33 -6.55
C PRO A 789 30.81 -34.04 -7.23
N GLN A 790 31.60 -33.23 -6.55
CA GLN A 790 32.16 -32.00 -7.11
C GLN A 790 32.98 -32.33 -8.35
N VAL A 791 32.61 -31.74 -9.48
CA VAL A 791 33.45 -31.77 -10.67
C VAL A 791 34.58 -30.77 -10.41
N PRO A 792 35.86 -31.14 -10.54
CA PRO A 792 36.95 -30.16 -10.49
C PRO A 792 36.68 -29.08 -11.54
N LEU A 793 36.71 -27.82 -11.13
CA LEU A 793 36.53 -26.65 -11.99
C LEU A 793 37.69 -26.50 -12.95
#